data_62075a41356b5bc4d95ab097e67886fa
#
_entry.id   62075a41356b5bc4d95ab097e67886fa
#
_cell.length_a   1.000
_cell.length_b   1.000
_cell.length_c   1.000
_cell.angle_alpha   90.00
_cell.angle_beta   90.00
_cell.angle_gamma   90.00
#
_symmetry.space_group_name_H-M   'P 1'
#
loop_
_entity.id
_entity.type
_entity.pdbx_description
1 polymer ?
#
loop_
_entity_poly.entity_id
_entity_poly.type
_entity_poly.pdbx_seq_one_letter_code
_entity_poly.pdbx_strand_id
1 'polypeptide(L)'
;MIKVNINKECLTDEEISAFQEAFKRCARRIILATTLAGSGHPGGSLSSLSLLLMVYAIAKVDPKNPRREDRDRVVISHGHISPGVYSVLCEYGFFPEEPFLLEFRRAGSAFAGHVEQAVPGVEWNTGNLGQGLSAACGMAKAIKLKGLTRHVFCLMGDGEQQKGQVIEARRWAVKFGLNNLIVLIDYNKLQIGGKIFEVMPQDIAKEVEATHWNLIEIDGHDFQQIFQALRSAILGKVKDPSKPTAILAHTVMGKGISFMENDPKWHGMALPYDLAKLALKELGFPPDELDVLMQKRKETPVRFPHQPHDPLPVSIQIPSVTIYPPDKKTDCRSAYGVALAELAKLNNLGEVPKVLGLTCDLEPSVKMTDFKKISPQAFFESGIQEHSTASIAGALSKEGFLTFFSTFGVFGIDEVYNQLRINTLNKTALKVVCTHLGADVGEDGPTHHCIDYLGLLLNLPDWEIYIPADPNQTLHIIYAIAQRKGNIFVGMGRSKVPVVTKDNGSPYFDEKYEFQPGKADWLKEGPHGVIVTYGNMVSRALKAWELLKGRGISISVLNVASIRPFPEEDLIKASSLKNILIVEDHLVATGLGVHIASFFAQKGLTVNLKLLGHKEPASSGHPDELFKRAGLDPESIAKSMIDLIHGS
;
A
#
# COMPACT_ATOMS: atom_id res chain seq x y z
N MET A 1 -8.67 17.71 -29.11
CA MET A 1 -8.84 16.51 -28.24
C MET A 1 -9.58 15.46 -29.04
N ILE A 2 -8.94 14.33 -29.34
CA ILE A 2 -9.52 13.22 -30.09
C ILE A 2 -10.44 12.44 -29.15
N LYS A 3 -11.73 12.30 -29.49
CA LYS A 3 -12.68 11.42 -28.78
C LYS A 3 -13.30 10.47 -29.80
N VAL A 4 -13.37 9.19 -29.45
CA VAL A 4 -13.88 8.15 -30.33
C VAL A 4 -15.13 7.52 -29.73
N ASN A 5 -16.15 7.33 -30.58
CA ASN A 5 -17.37 6.65 -30.17
C ASN A 5 -17.17 5.12 -30.29
N ILE A 6 -17.20 4.43 -29.16
CA ILE A 6 -16.99 2.98 -29.07
C ILE A 6 -18.07 2.15 -29.82
N ASN A 7 -19.22 2.75 -30.15
CA ASN A 7 -20.27 2.06 -30.89
C ASN A 7 -20.02 1.98 -32.40
N LYS A 8 -19.08 2.75 -32.95
CA LYS A 8 -18.65 2.61 -34.34
C LYS A 8 -18.02 1.24 -34.57
N GLU A 9 -18.04 0.76 -35.79
CA GLU A 9 -17.37 -0.50 -36.15
C GLU A 9 -15.87 -0.33 -36.43
N CYS A 10 -15.49 0.83 -36.98
CA CYS A 10 -14.12 1.18 -37.34
C CYS A 10 -13.86 2.68 -37.19
N LEU A 11 -12.61 3.06 -37.13
CA LEU A 11 -12.15 4.45 -37.26
C LEU A 11 -12.27 4.91 -38.71
N THR A 12 -12.46 6.21 -38.93
CA THR A 12 -12.33 6.82 -40.26
C THR A 12 -10.85 7.14 -40.54
N ASP A 13 -10.53 7.38 -41.83
CA ASP A 13 -9.17 7.76 -42.23
C ASP A 13 -8.74 9.10 -41.58
N GLU A 14 -9.68 10.02 -41.39
CA GLU A 14 -9.43 11.29 -40.70
C GLU A 14 -9.12 11.07 -39.22
N GLU A 15 -9.80 10.15 -38.54
CA GLU A 15 -9.52 9.80 -37.14
C GLU A 15 -8.14 9.14 -37.02
N ILE A 16 -7.79 8.21 -37.92
CA ILE A 16 -6.47 7.58 -37.97
C ILE A 16 -5.38 8.63 -38.19
N SER A 17 -5.57 9.53 -39.16
CA SER A 17 -4.63 10.64 -39.43
C SER A 17 -4.47 11.55 -38.20
N ALA A 18 -5.56 11.87 -37.50
CA ALA A 18 -5.53 12.68 -36.28
C ALA A 18 -4.72 12.00 -35.17
N PHE A 19 -4.84 10.67 -35.00
CA PHE A 19 -4.01 9.91 -34.05
C PHE A 19 -2.54 9.90 -34.45
N GLN A 20 -2.22 9.76 -35.73
CA GLN A 20 -0.84 9.82 -36.22
C GLN A 20 -0.18 11.17 -35.92
N GLU A 21 -0.90 12.27 -36.13
CA GLU A 21 -0.41 13.61 -35.80
C GLU A 21 -0.32 13.83 -34.28
N ALA A 22 -1.26 13.31 -33.48
CA ALA A 22 -1.16 13.33 -32.01
C ALA A 22 0.06 12.52 -31.53
N PHE A 23 0.34 11.38 -32.15
CA PHE A 23 1.54 10.59 -31.87
C PHE A 23 2.81 11.43 -32.04
N LYS A 24 2.96 12.12 -33.19
CA LYS A 24 4.14 12.98 -33.45
C LYS A 24 4.27 14.09 -32.40
N ARG A 25 3.18 14.79 -32.07
CA ARG A 25 3.21 15.83 -31.01
C ARG A 25 3.61 15.27 -29.66
N CYS A 26 3.09 14.10 -29.30
CA CYS A 26 3.43 13.45 -28.04
C CYS A 26 4.88 12.94 -28.04
N ALA A 27 5.35 12.36 -29.14
CA ALA A 27 6.75 11.94 -29.30
C ALA A 27 7.72 13.13 -29.15
N ARG A 28 7.40 14.29 -29.77
CA ARG A 28 8.16 15.54 -29.56
C ARG A 28 8.26 15.88 -28.08
N ARG A 29 7.14 15.89 -27.33
CA ARG A 29 7.12 16.21 -25.89
C ARG A 29 7.98 15.23 -25.08
N ILE A 30 7.95 13.93 -25.40
CA ILE A 30 8.77 12.91 -24.76
C ILE A 30 10.25 13.23 -24.94
N ILE A 31 10.69 13.50 -26.19
CA ILE A 31 12.08 13.82 -26.48
C ILE A 31 12.50 15.11 -25.78
N LEU A 32 11.72 16.18 -25.88
CA LEU A 32 12.01 17.44 -25.22
C LEU A 32 12.13 17.28 -23.70
N ALA A 33 11.12 16.69 -23.04
CA ALA A 33 11.09 16.57 -21.58
C ALA A 33 12.26 15.75 -21.04
N THR A 34 12.58 14.60 -21.69
CA THR A 34 13.66 13.73 -21.24
C THR A 34 15.04 14.34 -21.50
N THR A 35 15.24 15.01 -22.65
CA THR A 35 16.49 15.70 -22.96
C THR A 35 16.73 16.91 -22.05
N LEU A 36 15.71 17.73 -21.83
CA LEU A 36 15.78 18.87 -20.90
C LEU A 36 16.09 18.43 -19.46
N ALA A 37 15.63 17.26 -19.05
CA ALA A 37 15.93 16.69 -17.74
C ALA A 37 17.29 15.96 -17.69
N GLY A 38 17.90 15.65 -18.84
CA GLY A 38 19.09 14.81 -18.94
C GLY A 38 18.87 13.37 -18.49
N SER A 39 17.61 12.95 -18.33
CA SER A 39 17.24 11.60 -17.87
C SER A 39 15.77 11.27 -18.16
N GLY A 40 15.45 9.99 -18.28
CA GLY A 40 14.09 9.51 -18.54
C GLY A 40 14.08 8.21 -19.34
N HIS A 41 12.88 7.73 -19.68
CA HIS A 41 12.67 6.48 -20.41
C HIS A 41 11.93 6.76 -21.72
N PRO A 42 12.58 7.35 -22.74
CA PRO A 42 11.92 7.70 -23.98
C PRO A 42 11.51 6.47 -24.80
N GLY A 43 12.31 5.41 -24.82
CA GLY A 43 12.06 4.23 -25.65
C GLY A 43 10.75 3.51 -25.33
N GLY A 44 10.52 3.17 -24.07
CA GLY A 44 9.26 2.56 -23.61
C GLY A 44 8.08 3.52 -23.70
N SER A 45 8.30 4.82 -23.50
CA SER A 45 7.26 5.85 -23.67
C SER A 45 6.76 5.93 -25.11
N LEU A 46 7.66 5.84 -26.09
CA LEU A 46 7.31 5.81 -27.53
C LEU A 46 6.63 4.50 -27.91
N SER A 47 7.06 3.38 -27.33
CA SER A 47 6.47 2.06 -27.52
C SER A 47 4.98 2.04 -27.15
N SER A 48 4.65 2.52 -25.96
CA SER A 48 3.28 2.51 -25.40
C SER A 48 2.39 3.63 -25.95
N LEU A 49 2.92 4.56 -26.73
CA LEU A 49 2.25 5.84 -27.05
C LEU A 49 0.93 5.67 -27.79
N SER A 50 0.86 4.77 -28.78
CA SER A 50 -0.38 4.50 -29.55
C SER A 50 -1.48 3.92 -28.65
N LEU A 51 -1.10 3.02 -27.73
CA LEU A 51 -2.02 2.43 -26.75
C LEU A 51 -2.58 3.50 -25.80
N LEU A 52 -1.71 4.35 -25.26
CA LEU A 52 -2.10 5.46 -24.38
C LEU A 52 -3.07 6.43 -25.07
N LEU A 53 -2.76 6.85 -26.28
CA LEU A 53 -3.61 7.76 -27.05
C LEU A 53 -5.01 7.16 -27.24
N MET A 54 -5.11 5.90 -27.64
CA MET A 54 -6.40 5.25 -27.85
C MET A 54 -7.18 5.05 -26.55
N VAL A 55 -6.53 4.65 -25.46
CA VAL A 55 -7.19 4.49 -24.16
C VAL A 55 -7.81 5.80 -23.70
N TYR A 56 -7.08 6.92 -23.73
CA TYR A 56 -7.63 8.23 -23.33
C TYR A 56 -8.65 8.80 -24.32
N ALA A 57 -8.65 8.37 -25.59
CA ALA A 57 -9.70 8.71 -26.55
C ALA A 57 -11.05 8.05 -26.21
N ILE A 58 -11.01 6.83 -25.65
CA ILE A 58 -12.20 6.00 -25.36
C ILE A 58 -12.66 6.17 -23.92
N ALA A 59 -11.71 6.24 -22.97
CA ALA A 59 -12.01 6.29 -21.54
C ALA A 59 -12.92 7.48 -21.17
N LYS A 60 -13.89 7.21 -20.31
CA LYS A 60 -14.81 8.22 -19.77
C LYS A 60 -14.14 8.98 -18.63
N VAL A 61 -13.20 9.82 -18.99
CA VAL A 61 -12.47 10.72 -18.10
C VAL A 61 -12.74 12.17 -18.49
N ASP A 62 -12.69 13.08 -17.51
CA ASP A 62 -12.89 14.51 -17.70
C ASP A 62 -11.65 15.28 -17.23
N PRO A 63 -10.89 15.92 -18.13
CA PRO A 63 -9.72 16.71 -17.76
C PRO A 63 -10.01 17.87 -16.82
N LYS A 64 -11.24 18.44 -16.86
CA LYS A 64 -11.66 19.52 -15.96
C LYS A 64 -12.07 19.03 -14.58
N ASN A 65 -12.48 17.76 -14.47
CA ASN A 65 -12.81 17.09 -13.22
C ASN A 65 -12.22 15.67 -13.19
N PRO A 66 -10.88 15.54 -13.12
CA PRO A 66 -10.19 14.27 -13.27
C PRO A 66 -10.46 13.27 -12.15
N ARG A 67 -11.25 13.67 -11.14
CA ARG A 67 -11.57 12.85 -9.95
C ARG A 67 -13.04 12.55 -9.78
N ARG A 68 -13.87 12.87 -10.74
CA ARG A 68 -15.26 12.45 -10.71
C ARG A 68 -15.36 10.97 -10.35
N GLU A 69 -16.22 10.61 -9.40
CA GLU A 69 -16.35 9.25 -8.90
C GLU A 69 -16.79 8.27 -9.99
N ASP A 70 -17.67 8.69 -10.87
CA ASP A 70 -18.25 7.89 -11.96
C ASP A 70 -17.40 7.86 -13.25
N ARG A 71 -16.08 8.09 -13.15
CA ARG A 71 -15.14 7.96 -14.28
C ARG A 71 -14.64 6.53 -14.47
N ASP A 72 -14.10 6.23 -15.66
CA ASP A 72 -13.22 5.10 -15.85
C ASP A 72 -11.88 5.34 -15.10
N ARG A 73 -11.12 4.29 -14.83
CA ARG A 73 -9.79 4.37 -14.21
C ARG A 73 -8.72 3.94 -15.20
N VAL A 74 -7.62 4.68 -15.27
CA VAL A 74 -6.47 4.33 -16.13
C VAL A 74 -5.23 4.16 -15.24
N VAL A 75 -4.84 2.92 -15.00
CA VAL A 75 -3.69 2.56 -14.18
C VAL A 75 -2.50 2.27 -15.10
N ILE A 76 -1.36 2.89 -14.81
CA ILE A 76 -0.11 2.67 -15.54
C ILE A 76 0.81 1.85 -14.64
N SER A 77 0.93 0.55 -14.90
CA SER A 77 1.73 -0.36 -14.05
C SER A 77 3.23 -0.17 -14.25
N HIS A 78 3.70 -0.05 -15.49
CA HIS A 78 5.09 0.25 -15.83
C HIS A 78 5.39 1.76 -15.75
N GLY A 79 5.38 2.29 -14.53
CA GLY A 79 5.42 3.72 -14.24
C GLY A 79 6.60 4.50 -14.81
N HIS A 80 7.67 3.85 -15.24
CA HIS A 80 8.82 4.49 -15.86
C HIS A 80 8.51 5.18 -17.20
N ILE A 81 7.41 4.81 -17.86
CA ILE A 81 6.95 5.50 -19.08
C ILE A 81 6.25 6.85 -18.78
N SER A 82 6.50 7.43 -17.63
CA SER A 82 5.92 8.72 -17.21
C SER A 82 6.02 9.84 -18.26
N PRO A 83 7.10 9.98 -19.08
CA PRO A 83 7.14 10.99 -20.15
C PRO A 83 6.04 10.77 -21.20
N GLY A 84 5.76 9.52 -21.56
CA GLY A 84 4.67 9.16 -22.48
C GLY A 84 3.30 9.46 -21.89
N VAL A 85 3.09 9.05 -20.64
CA VAL A 85 1.83 9.28 -19.91
C VAL A 85 1.53 10.78 -19.78
N TYR A 86 2.50 11.55 -19.30
CA TYR A 86 2.32 13.00 -19.12
C TYR A 86 2.13 13.71 -20.46
N SER A 87 2.80 13.25 -21.52
CA SER A 87 2.61 13.78 -22.87
C SER A 87 1.18 13.58 -23.39
N VAL A 88 0.62 12.38 -23.16
CA VAL A 88 -0.77 12.07 -23.56
C VAL A 88 -1.78 12.82 -22.68
N LEU A 89 -1.58 12.88 -21.37
CA LEU A 89 -2.43 13.67 -20.47
C LEU A 89 -2.47 15.17 -20.88
N CYS A 90 -1.32 15.72 -21.25
CA CYS A 90 -1.23 17.07 -21.82
C CYS A 90 -2.03 17.18 -23.14
N GLU A 91 -1.89 16.22 -24.07
CA GLU A 91 -2.65 16.18 -25.34
C GLU A 91 -4.16 16.17 -25.11
N TYR A 92 -4.61 15.50 -24.04
CA TYR A 92 -6.01 15.44 -23.63
C TYR A 92 -6.44 16.58 -22.70
N GLY A 93 -5.57 17.58 -22.43
CA GLY A 93 -5.91 18.82 -21.75
C GLY A 93 -6.05 18.73 -20.23
N PHE A 94 -5.40 17.75 -19.58
CA PHE A 94 -5.37 17.65 -18.12
C PHE A 94 -4.51 18.76 -17.48
N PHE A 95 -3.51 19.24 -18.19
CA PHE A 95 -2.65 20.36 -17.80
C PHE A 95 -1.96 20.96 -19.05
N PRO A 96 -1.44 22.19 -18.96
CA PRO A 96 -0.73 22.83 -20.08
C PRO A 96 0.64 22.19 -20.33
N GLU A 97 1.13 22.29 -21.56
CA GLU A 97 2.40 21.67 -22.02
C GLU A 97 3.64 22.22 -21.32
N GLU A 98 3.71 23.54 -21.16
CA GLU A 98 4.93 24.22 -20.68
C GLU A 98 5.41 23.74 -19.32
N PRO A 99 4.56 23.64 -18.27
CA PRO A 99 5.00 23.09 -16.99
C PRO A 99 5.58 21.69 -17.10
N PHE A 100 4.96 20.80 -17.89
CA PHE A 100 5.49 19.45 -18.08
C PHE A 100 6.89 19.46 -18.68
N LEU A 101 7.12 20.21 -19.77
CA LEU A 101 8.43 20.28 -20.42
C LEU A 101 9.51 20.90 -19.50
N LEU A 102 9.18 22.00 -18.81
CA LEU A 102 10.13 22.72 -18.00
C LEU A 102 10.39 22.10 -16.62
N GLU A 103 9.46 21.31 -16.10
CA GLU A 103 9.51 20.83 -14.72
C GLU A 103 9.72 19.32 -14.59
N PHE A 104 9.68 18.56 -15.69
CA PHE A 104 9.91 17.12 -15.65
C PHE A 104 11.20 16.77 -14.90
N ARG A 105 11.08 15.91 -13.87
CA ARG A 105 12.17 15.49 -12.97
C ARG A 105 12.88 16.64 -12.23
N ARG A 106 12.20 17.76 -11.95
CA ARG A 106 12.71 18.79 -11.05
C ARG A 106 12.25 18.54 -9.62
N ALA A 107 13.13 18.83 -8.66
CA ALA A 107 12.79 18.71 -7.24
C ALA A 107 11.57 19.57 -6.88
N GLY A 108 10.59 18.98 -6.19
CA GLY A 108 9.35 19.63 -5.80
C GLY A 108 8.25 19.66 -6.87
N SER A 109 8.53 19.27 -8.11
CA SER A 109 7.52 19.20 -9.16
C SER A 109 6.69 17.90 -9.10
N ALA A 110 5.41 17.99 -9.52
CA ALA A 110 4.54 16.85 -9.72
C ALA A 110 5.00 15.91 -10.85
N PHE A 111 5.73 16.44 -11.85
CA PHE A 111 6.17 15.67 -13.01
C PHE A 111 7.38 14.79 -12.70
N ALA A 112 7.18 13.78 -11.89
CA ALA A 112 8.20 12.84 -11.45
C ALA A 112 8.67 11.89 -12.55
N GLY A 113 9.79 11.21 -12.30
CA GLY A 113 10.39 10.25 -13.23
C GLY A 113 9.63 8.93 -13.41
N HIS A 114 8.71 8.64 -12.50
CA HIS A 114 7.69 7.59 -12.58
C HIS A 114 6.32 8.22 -12.40
N VAL A 115 5.27 7.54 -12.82
CA VAL A 115 3.93 8.14 -12.74
C VAL A 115 3.49 8.33 -11.29
N GLU A 116 3.00 9.53 -10.99
CA GLU A 116 2.49 9.89 -9.66
C GLU A 116 1.13 10.58 -9.74
N GLN A 117 0.25 10.25 -8.79
CA GLN A 117 -1.12 10.78 -8.72
C GLN A 117 -1.18 12.30 -8.43
N ALA A 118 -0.06 12.93 -8.12
CA ALA A 118 0.05 14.38 -8.06
C ALA A 118 -0.20 15.03 -9.44
N VAL A 119 0.01 14.28 -10.53
CA VAL A 119 -0.33 14.70 -11.89
C VAL A 119 -1.80 14.39 -12.17
N PRO A 120 -2.63 15.39 -12.54
CA PRO A 120 -4.03 15.18 -12.88
C PRO A 120 -4.21 14.10 -13.96
N GLY A 121 -5.09 13.13 -13.72
CA GLY A 121 -5.34 12.01 -14.64
C GLY A 121 -4.53 10.75 -14.33
N VAL A 122 -3.62 10.78 -13.37
CA VAL A 122 -2.93 9.58 -12.84
C VAL A 122 -3.70 9.04 -11.64
N GLU A 123 -4.02 7.74 -11.66
CA GLU A 123 -4.85 7.09 -10.63
C GLU A 123 -4.03 6.48 -9.47
N TRP A 124 -2.82 5.99 -9.76
CA TRP A 124 -1.99 5.24 -8.82
C TRP A 124 -0.51 5.50 -9.05
N ASN A 125 0.23 5.73 -7.98
CA ASN A 125 1.69 5.84 -8.04
C ASN A 125 2.28 4.46 -8.31
N THR A 126 3.09 4.33 -9.34
CA THR A 126 3.78 3.10 -9.69
C THR A 126 5.27 3.35 -9.88
N GLY A 127 6.02 2.26 -10.06
CA GLY A 127 7.47 2.27 -10.19
C GLY A 127 8.05 0.92 -9.78
N ASN A 128 7.42 0.29 -8.79
CA ASN A 128 7.66 -1.10 -8.44
C ASN A 128 6.85 -1.97 -9.39
N LEU A 129 7.53 -2.52 -10.39
CA LEU A 129 6.91 -3.28 -11.48
C LEU A 129 6.05 -4.45 -10.96
N GLY A 130 4.94 -4.72 -11.64
CA GLY A 130 4.01 -5.81 -11.35
C GLY A 130 2.97 -5.52 -10.26
N GLN A 131 2.95 -4.32 -9.66
CA GLN A 131 1.99 -3.96 -8.60
C GLN A 131 0.74 -3.22 -9.13
N GLY A 132 0.85 -2.57 -10.28
CA GLY A 132 -0.25 -1.79 -10.85
C GLY A 132 -1.48 -2.62 -11.18
N LEU A 133 -1.31 -3.86 -11.64
CA LEU A 133 -2.42 -4.77 -11.91
C LEU A 133 -3.24 -5.08 -10.65
N SER A 134 -2.59 -5.28 -9.51
CA SER A 134 -3.27 -5.48 -8.23
C SER A 134 -4.11 -4.26 -7.83
N ALA A 135 -3.56 -3.05 -7.99
CA ALA A 135 -4.30 -1.82 -7.75
C ALA A 135 -5.51 -1.69 -8.70
N ALA A 136 -5.32 -2.02 -9.98
CA ALA A 136 -6.39 -2.04 -10.97
C ALA A 136 -7.49 -3.05 -10.61
N CYS A 137 -7.15 -4.23 -10.07
CA CYS A 137 -8.12 -5.19 -9.54
C CYS A 137 -8.95 -4.59 -8.40
N GLY A 138 -8.32 -3.92 -7.45
CA GLY A 138 -9.01 -3.23 -6.35
C GLY A 138 -9.99 -2.17 -6.86
N MET A 139 -9.56 -1.31 -7.80
CA MET A 139 -10.40 -0.29 -8.42
C MET A 139 -11.57 -0.90 -9.22
N ALA A 140 -11.31 -1.97 -9.98
CA ALA A 140 -12.35 -2.66 -10.75
C ALA A 140 -13.40 -3.29 -9.83
N LYS A 141 -12.98 -3.87 -8.71
CA LYS A 141 -13.90 -4.40 -7.70
C LYS A 141 -14.70 -3.31 -7.02
N ALA A 142 -14.05 -2.18 -6.68
CA ALA A 142 -14.73 -1.01 -6.09
C ALA A 142 -15.85 -0.49 -6.99
N ILE A 143 -15.59 -0.36 -8.29
CA ILE A 143 -16.57 0.04 -9.31
C ILE A 143 -17.78 -0.93 -9.32
N LYS A 144 -17.51 -2.24 -9.29
CA LYS A 144 -18.58 -3.27 -9.24
C LYS A 144 -19.36 -3.24 -7.93
N LEU A 145 -18.71 -3.06 -6.79
CA LEU A 145 -19.38 -2.94 -5.49
C LEU A 145 -20.30 -1.71 -5.42
N LYS A 146 -19.93 -0.61 -6.09
CA LYS A 146 -20.73 0.61 -6.19
C LYS A 146 -21.83 0.54 -7.26
N GLY A 147 -21.98 -0.57 -7.98
CA GLY A 147 -22.95 -0.71 -9.06
C GLY A 147 -22.69 0.18 -10.29
N LEU A 148 -21.45 0.69 -10.44
CA LEU A 148 -21.10 1.58 -11.54
C LEU A 148 -20.75 0.78 -12.80
N THR A 149 -21.21 1.27 -13.97
CA THR A 149 -20.90 0.71 -15.28
C THR A 149 -19.68 1.40 -15.90
N ARG A 150 -18.52 1.20 -15.29
CA ARG A 150 -17.23 1.78 -15.69
C ARG A 150 -16.17 0.72 -15.83
N HIS A 151 -15.13 1.05 -16.60
CA HIS A 151 -14.01 0.15 -16.86
C HIS A 151 -12.74 0.64 -16.14
N VAL A 152 -11.86 -0.30 -15.88
CA VAL A 152 -10.48 -0.04 -15.47
C VAL A 152 -9.56 -0.52 -16.59
N PHE A 153 -8.76 0.40 -17.13
CA PHE A 153 -7.70 0.11 -18.08
C PHE A 153 -6.39 0.05 -17.33
N CYS A 154 -5.63 -1.04 -17.50
CA CYS A 154 -4.30 -1.17 -16.91
C CYS A 154 -3.28 -1.38 -18.01
N LEU A 155 -2.34 -0.43 -18.14
CA LEU A 155 -1.24 -0.55 -19.10
C LEU A 155 -0.03 -1.14 -18.38
N MET A 156 0.54 -2.18 -18.98
CA MET A 156 1.66 -2.95 -18.45
C MET A 156 2.75 -3.14 -19.50
N GLY A 157 3.99 -3.27 -19.06
CA GLY A 157 5.07 -3.75 -19.91
C GLY A 157 5.17 -5.28 -19.91
N ASP A 158 5.90 -5.81 -20.89
CA ASP A 158 6.18 -7.24 -20.99
C ASP A 158 7.14 -7.73 -19.90
N GLY A 159 8.16 -6.96 -19.56
CA GLY A 159 9.14 -7.32 -18.54
C GLY A 159 8.54 -7.51 -17.14
N GLU A 160 7.51 -6.75 -16.77
CA GLU A 160 6.86 -6.90 -15.46
C GLU A 160 5.95 -8.14 -15.35
N GLN A 161 5.63 -8.81 -16.48
CA GLN A 161 4.89 -10.07 -16.45
C GLN A 161 5.66 -11.17 -15.72
N GLN A 162 6.96 -11.03 -15.56
CA GLN A 162 7.85 -11.93 -14.80
C GLN A 162 7.60 -11.91 -13.28
N LYS A 163 6.87 -10.92 -12.78
CA LYS A 163 6.61 -10.77 -11.33
C LYS A 163 5.51 -11.74 -10.86
N GLY A 164 5.79 -12.49 -9.79
CA GLY A 164 4.81 -13.40 -9.18
C GLY A 164 3.49 -12.72 -8.81
N GLN A 165 3.54 -11.48 -8.32
CA GLN A 165 2.35 -10.70 -7.98
C GLN A 165 1.41 -10.47 -9.18
N VAL A 166 1.91 -10.46 -10.41
CA VAL A 166 1.06 -10.35 -11.62
C VAL A 166 0.16 -11.58 -11.77
N ILE A 167 0.71 -12.78 -11.52
CA ILE A 167 -0.07 -14.04 -11.56
C ILE A 167 -1.10 -14.07 -10.43
N GLU A 168 -0.73 -13.62 -9.23
CA GLU A 168 -1.67 -13.47 -8.11
C GLU A 168 -2.85 -12.57 -8.50
N ALA A 169 -2.58 -11.39 -9.05
CA ALA A 169 -3.60 -10.44 -9.48
C ALA A 169 -4.49 -11.01 -10.60
N ARG A 170 -3.92 -11.74 -11.56
CA ARG A 170 -4.69 -12.40 -12.63
C ARG A 170 -5.67 -13.41 -12.05
N ARG A 171 -5.26 -14.27 -11.11
CA ARG A 171 -6.12 -15.26 -10.44
C ARG A 171 -7.22 -14.57 -9.64
N TRP A 172 -6.88 -13.51 -8.91
CA TRP A 172 -7.82 -12.72 -8.12
C TRP A 172 -8.91 -12.09 -9.01
N ALA A 173 -8.52 -11.51 -10.13
CA ALA A 173 -9.43 -10.88 -11.09
C ALA A 173 -10.46 -11.89 -11.65
N VAL A 174 -10.03 -13.11 -11.96
CA VAL A 174 -10.92 -14.18 -12.44
C VAL A 174 -11.83 -14.66 -11.31
N LYS A 175 -11.30 -14.92 -10.12
CA LYS A 175 -12.08 -15.37 -8.95
C LYS A 175 -13.24 -14.42 -8.64
N PHE A 176 -13.00 -13.10 -8.74
CA PHE A 176 -14.01 -12.10 -8.41
C PHE A 176 -14.73 -11.51 -9.63
N GLY A 177 -14.59 -12.14 -10.80
CA GLY A 177 -15.32 -11.82 -12.02
C GLY A 177 -15.16 -10.39 -12.51
N LEU A 178 -13.91 -9.89 -12.59
CA LEU A 178 -13.62 -8.50 -12.96
C LEU A 178 -13.65 -8.29 -14.48
N ASN A 179 -14.77 -8.54 -15.10
CA ASN A 179 -14.97 -8.35 -16.55
C ASN A 179 -14.93 -6.89 -17.00
N ASN A 180 -14.93 -5.94 -16.06
CA ASN A 180 -14.69 -4.53 -16.29
C ASN A 180 -13.20 -4.12 -16.23
N LEU A 181 -12.29 -5.08 -16.09
CA LEU A 181 -10.84 -4.88 -16.12
C LEU A 181 -10.29 -5.26 -17.49
N ILE A 182 -9.65 -4.30 -18.16
CA ILE A 182 -9.01 -4.45 -19.48
C ILE A 182 -7.55 -4.10 -19.33
N VAL A 183 -6.68 -5.06 -19.63
CA VAL A 183 -5.22 -4.92 -19.55
C VAL A 183 -4.64 -4.79 -20.95
N LEU A 184 -3.77 -3.80 -21.17
CA LEU A 184 -2.99 -3.68 -22.39
C LEU A 184 -1.51 -3.96 -22.04
N ILE A 185 -0.91 -4.93 -22.70
CA ILE A 185 0.49 -5.31 -22.49
C ILE A 185 1.32 -4.80 -23.66
N ASP A 186 2.19 -3.82 -23.38
CA ASP A 186 3.19 -3.32 -24.35
C ASP A 186 4.27 -4.40 -24.53
N TYR A 187 4.13 -5.20 -25.58
CA TYR A 187 5.00 -6.32 -25.87
C TYR A 187 6.05 -5.92 -26.90
N ASN A 188 7.00 -5.08 -26.49
CA ASN A 188 8.12 -4.64 -27.33
C ASN A 188 9.33 -5.58 -27.28
N LYS A 189 9.30 -6.62 -26.44
CA LYS A 189 10.29 -7.70 -26.30
C LYS A 189 11.66 -7.24 -25.78
N LEU A 190 11.74 -6.02 -25.23
CA LEU A 190 12.99 -5.42 -24.73
C LEU A 190 12.83 -4.91 -23.31
N GLN A 191 13.85 -5.13 -22.52
CA GLN A 191 14.01 -4.54 -21.19
C GLN A 191 15.43 -4.01 -21.03
N ILE A 192 15.76 -3.35 -19.93
CA ILE A 192 17.06 -2.71 -19.73
C ILE A 192 18.24 -3.69 -19.87
N GLY A 193 18.04 -4.96 -19.56
CA GLY A 193 19.05 -6.01 -19.70
C GLY A 193 19.17 -6.63 -21.10
N GLY A 194 18.34 -6.21 -22.06
CA GLY A 194 18.31 -6.77 -23.41
C GLY A 194 16.96 -7.38 -23.80
N LYS A 195 16.99 -8.39 -24.67
CA LYS A 195 15.76 -9.05 -25.11
C LYS A 195 15.11 -9.85 -23.98
N ILE A 196 13.77 -9.75 -23.86
CA ILE A 196 13.02 -10.36 -22.78
C ILE A 196 13.28 -11.86 -22.61
N PHE A 197 13.35 -12.61 -23.72
CA PHE A 197 13.57 -14.05 -23.68
C PHE A 197 15.03 -14.45 -23.40
N GLU A 198 15.99 -13.52 -23.53
CA GLU A 198 17.39 -13.73 -23.10
C GLU A 198 17.55 -13.45 -21.60
N VAL A 199 16.80 -12.46 -21.09
CA VAL A 199 16.83 -12.09 -19.66
C VAL A 199 16.03 -13.09 -18.82
N MET A 200 14.78 -13.37 -19.21
CA MET A 200 13.90 -14.35 -18.56
C MET A 200 12.87 -14.86 -19.57
N PRO A 201 13.03 -16.08 -20.08
CA PRO A 201 12.08 -16.68 -21.04
C PRO A 201 10.69 -16.83 -20.43
N GLN A 202 9.67 -16.35 -21.14
CA GLN A 202 8.26 -16.51 -20.76
C GLN A 202 7.37 -16.47 -22.00
N ASP A 203 6.22 -17.14 -21.93
CA ASP A 203 5.17 -17.11 -22.95
C ASP A 203 3.95 -16.38 -22.36
N ILE A 204 3.94 -15.07 -22.52
CA ILE A 204 2.91 -14.20 -21.92
C ILE A 204 1.51 -14.60 -22.40
N ALA A 205 1.35 -14.97 -23.67
CA ALA A 205 0.05 -15.38 -24.21
C ALA A 205 -0.48 -16.61 -23.47
N LYS A 206 0.33 -17.68 -23.36
CA LYS A 206 -0.05 -18.90 -22.64
C LYS A 206 -0.28 -18.67 -21.15
N GLU A 207 0.51 -17.79 -20.49
CA GLU A 207 0.29 -17.45 -19.09
C GLU A 207 -1.03 -16.72 -18.86
N VAL A 208 -1.43 -15.84 -19.76
CA VAL A 208 -2.74 -15.16 -19.75
C VAL A 208 -3.87 -16.18 -19.90
N GLU A 209 -3.76 -17.07 -20.89
CA GLU A 209 -4.76 -18.13 -21.13
C GLU A 209 -4.84 -19.14 -19.98
N ALA A 210 -3.70 -19.56 -19.42
CA ALA A 210 -3.63 -20.47 -18.29
C ALA A 210 -4.29 -19.90 -17.01
N THR A 211 -4.35 -18.58 -16.89
CA THR A 211 -5.10 -17.91 -15.82
C THR A 211 -6.56 -17.60 -16.19
N HIS A 212 -7.08 -18.16 -17.29
CA HIS A 212 -8.47 -18.07 -17.75
C HIS A 212 -8.93 -16.65 -18.10
N TRP A 213 -8.06 -15.78 -18.57
CA TRP A 213 -8.40 -14.48 -19.12
C TRP A 213 -8.78 -14.60 -20.60
N ASN A 214 -9.56 -13.66 -21.10
CA ASN A 214 -9.64 -13.45 -22.54
C ASN A 214 -8.32 -12.86 -23.04
N LEU A 215 -7.83 -13.33 -24.19
CA LEU A 215 -6.65 -12.82 -24.86
C LEU A 215 -7.02 -12.30 -26.25
N ILE A 216 -6.54 -11.10 -26.59
CA ILE A 216 -6.59 -10.52 -27.93
C ILE A 216 -5.17 -10.09 -28.30
N GLU A 217 -4.63 -10.59 -29.41
CA GLU A 217 -3.31 -10.16 -29.92
C GLU A 217 -3.48 -9.18 -31.07
N ILE A 218 -2.69 -8.10 -31.07
CA ILE A 218 -2.77 -7.01 -32.06
C ILE A 218 -1.38 -6.46 -32.42
N ASP A 219 -1.31 -5.76 -33.55
CA ASP A 219 -0.27 -4.77 -33.78
C ASP A 219 -0.55 -3.53 -32.91
N GLY A 220 0.35 -3.26 -31.95
CA GLY A 220 0.23 -2.17 -30.98
C GLY A 220 0.48 -0.77 -31.56
N HIS A 221 0.78 -0.65 -32.85
CA HIS A 221 0.92 0.62 -33.57
C HIS A 221 -0.17 0.85 -34.63
N ASP A 222 -1.02 -0.14 -34.90
CA ASP A 222 -2.18 -0.03 -35.76
C ASP A 222 -3.37 0.50 -34.95
N PHE A 223 -3.74 1.77 -35.09
CA PHE A 223 -4.83 2.39 -34.38
C PHE A 223 -6.18 1.69 -34.62
N GLN A 224 -6.41 1.13 -35.81
CA GLN A 224 -7.62 0.39 -36.10
C GLN A 224 -7.71 -0.90 -35.30
N GLN A 225 -6.63 -1.68 -35.21
CA GLN A 225 -6.59 -2.91 -34.39
C GLN A 225 -6.71 -2.59 -32.90
N ILE A 226 -6.02 -1.55 -32.38
CA ILE A 226 -6.13 -1.12 -30.99
C ILE A 226 -7.59 -0.74 -30.67
N PHE A 227 -8.25 0.04 -31.54
CA PHE A 227 -9.66 0.42 -31.37
C PHE A 227 -10.56 -0.81 -31.36
N GLN A 228 -10.41 -1.75 -32.29
CA GLN A 228 -11.26 -2.94 -32.39
C GLN A 228 -11.09 -3.87 -31.17
N ALA A 229 -9.87 -4.03 -30.68
CA ALA A 229 -9.58 -4.83 -29.48
C ALA A 229 -10.25 -4.22 -28.23
N LEU A 230 -10.05 -2.92 -28.00
CA LEU A 230 -10.69 -2.21 -26.90
C LEU A 230 -12.22 -2.23 -27.01
N ARG A 231 -12.75 -2.01 -28.21
CA ARG A 231 -14.18 -2.10 -28.48
C ARG A 231 -14.74 -3.49 -28.13
N SER A 232 -14.06 -4.53 -28.58
CA SER A 232 -14.48 -5.91 -28.30
C SER A 232 -14.48 -6.20 -26.80
N ALA A 233 -13.46 -5.78 -26.07
CA ALA A 233 -13.37 -5.94 -24.62
C ALA A 233 -14.48 -5.15 -23.88
N ILE A 234 -14.68 -3.87 -24.21
CA ILE A 234 -15.68 -3.00 -23.57
C ILE A 234 -17.10 -3.48 -23.82
N LEU A 235 -17.40 -3.95 -25.04
CA LEU A 235 -18.74 -4.42 -25.41
C LEU A 235 -18.99 -5.90 -25.06
N GLY A 236 -18.03 -6.56 -24.41
CA GLY A 236 -18.13 -7.98 -24.05
C GLY A 236 -18.15 -8.93 -25.27
N LYS A 237 -17.66 -8.49 -26.44
CA LYS A 237 -17.53 -9.30 -27.66
C LYS A 237 -16.22 -10.12 -27.65
N VAL A 238 -16.04 -10.88 -26.60
CA VAL A 238 -14.85 -11.70 -26.30
C VAL A 238 -15.29 -13.15 -26.04
N LYS A 239 -14.33 -14.07 -25.94
CA LYS A 239 -14.59 -15.51 -25.75
C LYS A 239 -15.47 -15.80 -24.51
N ASP A 240 -15.17 -15.15 -23.39
CA ASP A 240 -15.95 -15.25 -22.14
C ASP A 240 -16.23 -13.85 -21.57
N PRO A 241 -17.44 -13.29 -21.78
CA PRO A 241 -17.78 -11.94 -21.28
C PRO A 241 -17.79 -11.79 -19.74
N SER A 242 -17.71 -12.89 -18.99
CA SER A 242 -17.64 -12.85 -17.52
C SER A 242 -16.23 -12.63 -16.99
N LYS A 243 -15.21 -12.74 -17.84
CA LYS A 243 -13.80 -12.71 -17.49
C LYS A 243 -13.14 -11.38 -17.87
N PRO A 244 -12.04 -10.99 -17.19
CA PRO A 244 -11.21 -9.88 -17.61
C PRO A 244 -10.55 -10.16 -18.98
N THR A 245 -10.12 -9.09 -19.66
CA THR A 245 -9.50 -9.19 -20.99
C THR A 245 -8.10 -8.60 -20.97
N ALA A 246 -7.13 -9.35 -21.50
CA ALA A 246 -5.79 -8.88 -21.82
C ALA A 246 -5.64 -8.68 -23.34
N ILE A 247 -5.09 -7.54 -23.71
CA ILE A 247 -4.71 -7.19 -25.09
C ILE A 247 -3.18 -7.23 -25.15
N LEU A 248 -2.62 -8.23 -25.81
CA LEU A 248 -1.17 -8.36 -26.03
C LEU A 248 -0.84 -7.58 -27.30
N ALA A 249 -0.27 -6.40 -27.13
CA ALA A 249 0.05 -5.49 -28.21
C ALA A 249 1.52 -5.62 -28.62
N HIS A 250 1.77 -6.15 -29.81
CA HIS A 250 3.12 -6.21 -30.40
C HIS A 250 3.56 -4.81 -30.79
N THR A 251 4.59 -4.29 -30.12
CA THR A 251 5.06 -2.93 -30.25
C THR A 251 6.54 -2.87 -30.61
N VAL A 252 7.04 -1.68 -30.86
CA VAL A 252 8.45 -1.39 -31.18
C VAL A 252 8.96 -0.36 -30.19
N MET A 253 9.97 -0.72 -29.37
CA MET A 253 10.63 0.25 -28.50
C MET A 253 11.25 1.37 -29.33
N GLY A 254 11.06 2.62 -28.93
CA GLY A 254 11.58 3.79 -29.64
C GLY A 254 10.83 4.16 -30.92
N LYS A 255 9.59 3.68 -31.09
CA LYS A 255 8.75 3.87 -32.30
C LYS A 255 8.70 5.30 -32.78
N GLY A 256 8.88 5.48 -34.08
CA GLY A 256 8.78 6.76 -34.80
C GLY A 256 10.07 7.56 -34.86
N ILE A 257 11.19 7.04 -34.32
CA ILE A 257 12.52 7.62 -34.44
C ILE A 257 13.48 6.52 -34.93
N SER A 258 13.93 6.62 -36.18
CA SER A 258 14.56 5.52 -36.89
C SER A 258 15.77 4.92 -36.18
N PHE A 259 16.59 5.73 -35.54
CA PHE A 259 17.79 5.28 -34.83
C PHE A 259 17.51 4.80 -33.39
N MET A 260 16.27 4.91 -32.91
CA MET A 260 15.86 4.41 -31.60
C MET A 260 15.12 3.08 -31.68
N GLU A 261 14.52 2.74 -32.82
CA GLU A 261 13.67 1.56 -32.95
C GLU A 261 14.45 0.27 -32.66
N ASN A 262 13.89 -0.56 -31.74
CA ASN A 262 14.44 -1.86 -31.34
C ASN A 262 15.85 -1.83 -30.72
N ASP A 263 16.34 -0.68 -30.24
CA ASP A 263 17.62 -0.58 -29.55
C ASP A 263 17.41 -0.44 -28.02
N PRO A 264 17.78 -1.47 -27.21
CA PRO A 264 17.61 -1.46 -25.75
C PRO A 264 18.36 -0.33 -25.04
N LYS A 265 19.38 0.26 -25.68
CA LYS A 265 20.10 1.44 -25.17
C LYS A 265 19.14 2.56 -24.78
N TRP A 266 18.07 2.76 -25.53
CA TRP A 266 17.12 3.85 -25.34
C TRP A 266 16.00 3.51 -24.34
N HIS A 267 16.07 2.35 -23.70
CA HIS A 267 15.10 1.99 -22.66
C HIS A 267 15.06 3.04 -21.54
N GLY A 268 16.22 3.36 -20.96
CA GLY A 268 16.33 4.27 -19.81
C GLY A 268 17.28 5.46 -20.01
N MET A 269 17.71 5.73 -21.24
CA MET A 269 18.63 6.80 -21.57
C MET A 269 17.93 7.91 -22.34
N ALA A 270 18.01 9.13 -21.83
CA ALA A 270 17.60 10.33 -22.56
C ALA A 270 18.53 10.58 -23.75
N LEU A 271 18.01 11.13 -24.83
CA LEU A 271 18.83 11.50 -25.98
C LEU A 271 19.83 12.59 -25.63
N PRO A 272 21.12 12.46 -26.03
CA PRO A 272 22.04 13.59 -26.09
C PRO A 272 21.50 14.70 -26.99
N TYR A 273 21.93 15.92 -26.71
CA TYR A 273 21.44 17.14 -27.36
C TYR A 273 21.36 17.06 -28.88
N ASP A 274 22.45 16.63 -29.56
CA ASP A 274 22.48 16.56 -31.03
C ASP A 274 21.53 15.51 -31.58
N LEU A 275 21.43 14.36 -30.91
CA LEU A 275 20.48 13.30 -31.30
C LEU A 275 19.03 13.72 -31.04
N ALA A 276 18.78 14.50 -30.00
CA ALA A 276 17.44 15.05 -29.74
C ALA A 276 17.01 16.02 -30.86
N LYS A 277 17.91 16.89 -31.33
CA LYS A 277 17.65 17.76 -32.48
C LYS A 277 17.39 16.95 -33.78
N LEU A 278 18.13 15.86 -33.97
CA LEU A 278 17.89 14.96 -35.09
C LEU A 278 16.51 14.30 -35.01
N ALA A 279 16.14 13.81 -33.83
CA ALA A 279 14.82 13.21 -33.58
C ALA A 279 13.67 14.23 -33.81
N LEU A 280 13.82 15.46 -33.34
CA LEU A 280 12.83 16.52 -33.60
C LEU A 280 12.66 16.79 -35.10
N LYS A 281 13.75 16.86 -35.83
CA LYS A 281 13.72 17.02 -37.29
C LYS A 281 13.04 15.86 -38.01
N GLU A 282 13.31 14.60 -37.61
CA GLU A 282 12.67 13.40 -38.12
C GLU A 282 11.15 13.39 -37.86
N LEU A 283 10.73 13.87 -36.67
CA LEU A 283 9.34 14.03 -36.31
C LEU A 283 8.63 15.22 -37.02
N GLY A 284 9.37 16.08 -37.72
CA GLY A 284 8.88 17.24 -38.46
C GLY A 284 8.73 18.50 -37.60
N PHE A 285 9.49 18.61 -36.49
CA PHE A 285 9.48 19.80 -35.61
C PHE A 285 10.80 20.59 -35.67
N PRO A 286 10.77 21.91 -35.34
CA PRO A 286 11.96 22.75 -35.35
C PRO A 286 12.99 22.28 -34.32
N PRO A 287 14.25 21.95 -34.70
CA PRO A 287 15.27 21.52 -33.75
C PRO A 287 15.66 22.60 -32.73
N ASP A 288 15.56 23.88 -33.13
CA ASP A 288 15.97 25.02 -32.28
C ASP A 288 15.03 25.30 -31.11
N GLU A 289 13.85 24.67 -31.12
CA GLU A 289 12.94 24.69 -29.99
C GLU A 289 13.61 24.20 -28.69
N LEU A 290 14.48 23.20 -28.77
CA LEU A 290 15.22 22.66 -27.64
C LEU A 290 16.08 23.74 -26.96
N ASP A 291 16.72 24.62 -27.75
CA ASP A 291 17.58 25.70 -27.22
C ASP A 291 16.78 26.71 -26.41
N VAL A 292 15.63 27.12 -26.94
CA VAL A 292 14.71 28.05 -26.27
C VAL A 292 14.22 27.47 -24.95
N LEU A 293 13.82 26.18 -24.95
CA LEU A 293 13.32 25.51 -23.75
C LEU A 293 14.44 25.25 -22.72
N MET A 294 15.67 24.96 -23.15
CA MET A 294 16.80 24.80 -22.25
C MET A 294 17.10 26.08 -21.46
N GLN A 295 17.07 27.23 -22.14
CA GLN A 295 17.25 28.53 -21.48
C GLN A 295 16.07 28.80 -20.53
N LYS A 296 14.85 28.64 -21.01
CA LYS A 296 13.63 28.87 -20.22
C LYS A 296 13.57 28.01 -18.96
N ARG A 297 14.00 26.73 -19.04
CA ARG A 297 14.03 25.80 -17.89
C ARG A 297 14.93 26.29 -16.76
N LYS A 298 16.06 26.97 -17.08
CA LYS A 298 16.97 27.54 -16.06
C LYS A 298 16.33 28.69 -15.29
N GLU A 299 15.52 29.49 -15.97
CA GLU A 299 14.95 30.73 -15.44
C GLU A 299 13.58 30.53 -14.77
N THR A 300 12.86 29.45 -15.13
CA THR A 300 11.50 29.22 -14.65
C THR A 300 11.49 28.46 -13.32
N PRO A 301 10.81 28.96 -12.27
CA PRO A 301 10.61 28.21 -11.03
C PRO A 301 9.62 27.06 -11.24
N VAL A 302 9.61 26.10 -10.30
CA VAL A 302 8.57 25.05 -10.27
C VAL A 302 7.22 25.68 -9.93
N ARG A 303 6.21 25.45 -10.77
CA ARG A 303 4.86 26.01 -10.65
C ARG A 303 3.80 24.94 -10.43
N PHE A 304 4.15 23.67 -10.67
CA PHE A 304 3.25 22.51 -10.53
C PHE A 304 3.76 21.64 -9.38
N PRO A 305 3.42 21.99 -8.10
CA PRO A 305 3.99 21.33 -6.95
C PRO A 305 3.44 19.90 -6.78
N HIS A 306 4.25 19.04 -6.17
CA HIS A 306 3.86 17.70 -5.78
C HIS A 306 2.82 17.79 -4.64
N GLN A 307 1.57 17.45 -4.95
CA GLN A 307 0.46 17.40 -3.98
C GLN A 307 -0.29 16.07 -4.13
N PRO A 308 0.05 15.07 -3.32
CA PRO A 308 -0.67 13.79 -3.33
C PRO A 308 -2.08 13.96 -2.76
N HIS A 309 -2.94 13.03 -3.11
CA HIS A 309 -4.37 13.13 -2.87
C HIS A 309 -4.90 12.15 -1.83
N ASP A 310 -5.81 12.62 -0.99
CA ASP A 310 -6.52 11.83 -0.01
C ASP A 310 -7.45 10.78 -0.66
N PRO A 311 -7.75 9.68 0.05
CA PRO A 311 -8.79 8.73 -0.33
C PRO A 311 -10.18 9.38 -0.39
N LEU A 312 -11.09 8.76 -1.13
CA LEU A 312 -12.50 9.13 -1.06
C LEU A 312 -13.03 8.93 0.37
N PRO A 313 -13.85 9.83 0.91
CA PRO A 313 -14.35 9.71 2.28
C PRO A 313 -15.34 8.55 2.41
N VAL A 314 -15.33 7.90 3.56
CA VAL A 314 -16.36 6.93 3.99
C VAL A 314 -16.88 7.32 5.36
N SER A 315 -18.20 7.30 5.53
CA SER A 315 -18.84 7.56 6.83
C SER A 315 -19.22 6.25 7.50
N ILE A 316 -18.68 6.01 8.69
CA ILE A 316 -18.81 4.77 9.47
C ILE A 316 -19.54 5.06 10.78
N GLN A 317 -20.58 4.28 11.06
CA GLN A 317 -21.25 4.23 12.36
C GLN A 317 -20.48 3.29 13.29
N ILE A 318 -20.25 3.72 14.51
CA ILE A 318 -19.50 2.95 15.53
C ILE A 318 -20.47 2.24 16.46
N PRO A 319 -20.31 0.93 16.69
CA PRO A 319 -21.09 0.18 17.68
C PRO A 319 -20.82 0.66 19.11
N SER A 320 -21.76 0.41 20.03
CA SER A 320 -21.48 0.52 21.47
C SER A 320 -20.50 -0.56 21.88
N VAL A 321 -19.55 -0.21 22.74
CA VAL A 321 -18.55 -1.17 23.23
C VAL A 321 -19.21 -2.11 24.24
N THR A 322 -19.10 -3.42 24.01
CA THR A 322 -19.48 -4.47 24.97
C THR A 322 -18.22 -5.13 25.47
N ILE A 323 -17.82 -4.83 26.71
CA ILE A 323 -16.57 -5.28 27.30
C ILE A 323 -16.62 -6.73 27.79
N TYR A 324 -15.46 -7.36 27.86
CA TYR A 324 -15.26 -8.65 28.52
C TYR A 324 -15.10 -8.43 30.06
N PRO A 325 -15.75 -9.27 30.89
CA PRO A 325 -15.57 -9.19 32.32
C PRO A 325 -14.19 -9.70 32.78
N PRO A 326 -13.72 -9.36 33.99
CA PRO A 326 -12.35 -9.66 34.47
C PRO A 326 -12.01 -11.16 34.56
N ASP A 327 -12.99 -12.02 34.76
CA ASP A 327 -12.84 -13.48 34.84
C ASP A 327 -12.75 -14.14 33.46
N LYS A 328 -13.02 -13.39 32.39
CA LYS A 328 -12.97 -13.90 31.01
C LYS A 328 -11.53 -13.89 30.49
N LYS A 329 -10.99 -15.08 30.23
CA LYS A 329 -9.74 -15.23 29.47
C LYS A 329 -10.06 -15.44 28.00
N THR A 330 -9.69 -14.48 27.15
CA THR A 330 -9.79 -14.59 25.71
C THR A 330 -8.58 -13.94 25.04
N ASP A 331 -8.43 -14.08 23.74
CA ASP A 331 -7.34 -13.43 23.00
C ASP A 331 -7.80 -12.13 22.31
N CYS A 332 -6.88 -11.23 22.07
CA CYS A 332 -7.15 -9.97 21.36
C CYS A 332 -7.72 -10.18 19.95
N ARG A 333 -7.34 -11.28 19.29
CA ARG A 333 -7.84 -11.63 17.95
C ARG A 333 -9.34 -11.89 17.96
N SER A 334 -9.85 -12.58 19.00
CA SER A 334 -11.29 -12.83 19.16
C SER A 334 -12.06 -11.53 19.38
N ALA A 335 -11.51 -10.58 20.14
CA ALA A 335 -12.09 -9.25 20.30
C ALA A 335 -12.07 -8.47 18.96
N TYR A 336 -11.00 -8.55 18.20
CA TYR A 336 -10.95 -8.00 16.84
C TYR A 336 -12.05 -8.57 15.96
N GLY A 337 -12.22 -9.89 15.93
CA GLY A 337 -13.26 -10.55 15.13
C GLY A 337 -14.67 -10.07 15.50
N VAL A 338 -14.95 -9.91 16.80
CA VAL A 338 -16.22 -9.33 17.29
C VAL A 338 -16.39 -7.90 16.80
N ALA A 339 -15.38 -7.05 17.00
CA ALA A 339 -15.44 -5.64 16.58
C ALA A 339 -15.69 -5.49 15.08
N LEU A 340 -15.00 -6.28 14.25
CA LEU A 340 -15.16 -6.25 12.79
C LEU A 340 -16.56 -6.70 12.36
N ALA A 341 -17.08 -7.76 13.01
CA ALA A 341 -18.42 -8.26 12.76
C ALA A 341 -19.50 -7.22 13.13
N GLU A 342 -19.35 -6.54 14.26
CA GLU A 342 -20.27 -5.49 14.69
C GLU A 342 -20.22 -4.25 13.80
N LEU A 343 -19.04 -3.83 13.36
CA LEU A 343 -18.90 -2.77 12.34
C LEU A 343 -19.65 -3.14 11.05
N ALA A 344 -19.55 -4.38 10.60
CA ALA A 344 -20.28 -4.84 9.41
C ALA A 344 -21.79 -4.83 9.61
N LYS A 345 -22.29 -5.28 10.76
CA LYS A 345 -23.73 -5.27 11.10
C LYS A 345 -24.35 -3.88 10.97
N LEU A 346 -23.61 -2.82 11.33
CA LEU A 346 -24.11 -1.45 11.28
C LEU A 346 -23.91 -0.79 9.92
N ASN A 347 -22.86 -1.16 9.18
CA ASN A 347 -22.40 -0.36 8.06
C ASN A 347 -22.60 -1.05 6.70
N ASN A 348 -22.90 -2.36 6.66
CA ASN A 348 -23.07 -3.11 5.42
C ASN A 348 -24.53 -3.52 5.16
N LEU A 349 -25.49 -2.72 5.67
CA LEU A 349 -26.93 -2.98 5.50
C LEU A 349 -27.49 -2.57 4.13
N GLY A 350 -26.79 -1.68 3.43
CA GLY A 350 -27.20 -1.18 2.11
C GLY A 350 -26.68 -2.06 0.96
N GLU A 351 -27.07 -1.68 -0.26
CA GLU A 351 -26.59 -2.34 -1.49
C GLU A 351 -25.06 -2.26 -1.65
N VAL A 352 -24.46 -1.13 -1.21
CA VAL A 352 -23.02 -0.92 -1.23
C VAL A 352 -22.45 -1.11 0.19
N PRO A 353 -21.66 -2.16 0.44
CA PRO A 353 -21.02 -2.33 1.73
C PRO A 353 -19.98 -1.22 1.97
N LYS A 354 -19.85 -0.75 3.22
CA LYS A 354 -18.86 0.27 3.57
C LYS A 354 -17.60 -0.31 4.20
N VAL A 355 -17.72 -1.46 4.86
CA VAL A 355 -16.62 -2.15 5.55
C VAL A 355 -16.28 -3.40 4.77
N LEU A 356 -15.01 -3.52 4.35
CA LEU A 356 -14.49 -4.65 3.59
C LEU A 356 -13.42 -5.39 4.39
N GLY A 357 -13.38 -6.70 4.25
CA GLY A 357 -12.38 -7.56 4.89
C GLY A 357 -11.70 -8.48 3.87
N LEU A 358 -10.37 -8.49 3.89
CA LEU A 358 -9.53 -9.34 3.03
C LEU A 358 -8.60 -10.19 3.88
N THR A 359 -8.39 -11.45 3.47
CA THR A 359 -7.41 -12.36 4.09
C THR A 359 -6.85 -13.32 3.06
N CYS A 360 -5.80 -14.07 3.43
CA CYS A 360 -5.08 -15.00 2.58
C CYS A 360 -5.03 -16.38 3.24
N ASP A 361 -6.10 -17.16 3.05
CA ASP A 361 -6.27 -18.55 3.59
C ASP A 361 -6.15 -18.65 5.12
N LEU A 362 -6.39 -17.56 5.85
CA LEU A 362 -6.24 -17.48 7.30
C LEU A 362 -7.52 -17.04 8.03
N GLU A 363 -8.68 -17.07 7.36
CA GLU A 363 -9.98 -16.60 7.90
C GLU A 363 -10.26 -17.00 9.35
N PRO A 364 -10.17 -18.30 9.74
CA PRO A 364 -10.45 -18.71 11.12
C PRO A 364 -9.41 -18.22 12.12
N SER A 365 -8.13 -18.18 11.70
CA SER A 365 -7.00 -17.81 12.55
C SER A 365 -6.99 -16.31 12.89
N VAL A 366 -7.35 -15.45 11.91
CA VAL A 366 -7.49 -14.00 12.09
C VAL A 366 -8.89 -13.59 12.52
N LYS A 367 -9.78 -14.55 12.84
CA LYS A 367 -11.12 -14.34 13.42
C LYS A 367 -12.11 -13.58 12.51
N MET A 368 -12.02 -13.75 11.20
CA MET A 368 -12.92 -13.10 10.24
C MET A 368 -14.19 -13.92 9.90
N THR A 369 -14.36 -15.08 10.48
CA THR A 369 -15.47 -16.01 10.17
C THR A 369 -16.85 -15.37 10.40
N ASP A 370 -17.04 -14.63 11.47
CA ASP A 370 -18.34 -14.00 11.75
C ASP A 370 -18.59 -12.79 10.84
N PHE A 371 -17.55 -12.02 10.50
CA PHE A 371 -17.64 -10.99 9.48
C PHE A 371 -18.10 -11.56 8.13
N LYS A 372 -17.50 -12.67 7.69
CA LYS A 372 -17.89 -13.38 6.45
C LYS A 372 -19.34 -13.84 6.46
N LYS A 373 -19.82 -14.38 7.60
CA LYS A 373 -21.24 -14.81 7.73
C LYS A 373 -22.22 -13.63 7.62
N ILE A 374 -21.85 -12.47 8.21
CA ILE A 374 -22.70 -11.27 8.24
C ILE A 374 -22.71 -10.56 6.89
N SER A 375 -21.56 -10.47 6.24
CA SER A 375 -21.37 -9.68 5.02
C SER A 375 -20.52 -10.42 3.99
N PRO A 376 -21.03 -11.55 3.44
CA PRO A 376 -20.25 -12.39 2.52
C PRO A 376 -19.82 -11.64 1.24
N GLN A 377 -20.62 -10.66 0.78
CA GLN A 377 -20.31 -9.82 -0.39
C GLN A 377 -19.14 -8.82 -0.13
N ALA A 378 -18.83 -8.57 1.13
CA ALA A 378 -17.75 -7.65 1.54
C ALA A 378 -16.50 -8.39 2.04
N PHE A 379 -16.54 -9.73 2.06
CA PHE A 379 -15.43 -10.58 2.46
C PHE A 379 -14.70 -11.12 1.22
N PHE A 380 -13.39 -10.95 1.18
CA PHE A 380 -12.55 -11.41 0.08
C PHE A 380 -11.46 -12.36 0.58
N GLU A 381 -11.73 -13.66 0.39
CA GLU A 381 -10.70 -14.69 0.54
C GLU A 381 -9.83 -14.70 -0.72
N SER A 382 -8.59 -14.26 -0.57
CA SER A 382 -7.66 -14.13 -1.70
C SER A 382 -6.92 -15.44 -2.03
N GLY A 383 -6.90 -16.41 -1.10
CA GLY A 383 -5.94 -17.50 -1.13
C GLY A 383 -4.54 -17.00 -0.72
N ILE A 384 -3.52 -17.82 -0.82
CA ILE A 384 -2.14 -17.49 -0.44
C ILE A 384 -1.55 -16.56 -1.51
N GLN A 385 -1.82 -15.25 -1.38
CA GLN A 385 -1.52 -14.20 -2.37
C GLN A 385 -1.38 -12.83 -1.68
N GLU A 386 -0.54 -12.74 -0.69
CA GLU A 386 -0.38 -11.58 0.21
C GLU A 386 0.06 -10.32 -0.53
N HIS A 387 1.00 -10.42 -1.46
CA HIS A 387 1.51 -9.27 -2.22
C HIS A 387 0.40 -8.57 -3.01
N SER A 388 -0.39 -9.34 -3.73
CA SER A 388 -1.52 -8.79 -4.49
C SER A 388 -2.59 -8.24 -3.56
N THR A 389 -2.91 -8.98 -2.48
CA THR A 389 -3.97 -8.61 -1.53
C THR A 389 -3.68 -7.31 -0.81
N ALA A 390 -2.45 -7.06 -0.37
CA ALA A 390 -2.05 -5.81 0.26
C ALA A 390 -2.23 -4.59 -0.69
N SER A 391 -1.92 -4.76 -1.98
CA SER A 391 -2.11 -3.71 -2.99
C SER A 391 -3.60 -3.50 -3.33
N ILE A 392 -4.36 -4.59 -3.48
CA ILE A 392 -5.81 -4.57 -3.73
C ILE A 392 -6.56 -3.87 -2.60
N ALA A 393 -6.24 -4.24 -1.35
CA ALA A 393 -6.86 -3.66 -0.16
C ALA A 393 -6.59 -2.15 -0.06
N GLY A 394 -5.37 -1.72 -0.38
CA GLY A 394 -5.05 -0.30 -0.47
C GLY A 394 -5.85 0.43 -1.54
N ALA A 395 -5.98 -0.14 -2.73
CA ALA A 395 -6.77 0.46 -3.81
C ALA A 395 -8.27 0.55 -3.46
N LEU A 396 -8.84 -0.49 -2.82
CA LEU A 396 -10.21 -0.47 -2.31
C LEU A 396 -10.40 0.65 -1.27
N SER A 397 -9.44 0.84 -0.35
CA SER A 397 -9.50 1.90 0.65
C SER A 397 -9.44 3.29 0.02
N LYS A 398 -8.71 3.45 -1.09
CA LYS A 398 -8.64 4.70 -1.85
C LYS A 398 -9.97 5.05 -2.54
N GLU A 399 -10.73 4.03 -2.93
CA GLU A 399 -12.04 4.15 -3.56
C GLU A 399 -13.21 4.38 -2.57
N GLY A 400 -12.92 4.67 -1.31
CA GLY A 400 -13.91 5.09 -0.31
C GLY A 400 -14.56 3.93 0.46
N PHE A 401 -13.80 2.87 0.73
CA PHE A 401 -14.21 1.78 1.61
C PHE A 401 -13.32 1.73 2.85
N LEU A 402 -13.91 1.48 4.02
CA LEU A 402 -13.15 1.08 5.21
C LEU A 402 -12.67 -0.36 4.99
N THR A 403 -11.39 -0.51 4.68
CA THR A 403 -10.82 -1.79 4.24
C THR A 403 -9.84 -2.34 5.26
N PHE A 404 -10.10 -3.56 5.72
CA PHE A 404 -9.24 -4.34 6.61
C PHE A 404 -8.54 -5.43 5.82
N PHE A 405 -7.21 -5.47 5.88
CA PHE A 405 -6.39 -6.59 5.45
C PHE A 405 -5.84 -7.29 6.69
N SER A 406 -6.20 -8.57 6.87
CA SER A 406 -5.88 -9.34 8.07
C SER A 406 -5.15 -10.62 7.73
N THR A 407 -3.97 -10.79 8.34
CA THR A 407 -3.09 -11.96 8.17
C THR A 407 -2.19 -12.10 9.41
N PHE A 408 -1.16 -12.97 9.37
CA PHE A 408 -0.13 -13.04 10.41
C PHE A 408 0.91 -11.91 10.23
N GLY A 409 1.64 -11.60 11.31
CA GLY A 409 2.63 -10.53 11.30
C GLY A 409 3.65 -10.67 10.18
N VAL A 410 4.33 -11.81 10.09
CA VAL A 410 5.35 -12.10 9.07
C VAL A 410 4.81 -11.96 7.64
N PHE A 411 3.55 -12.29 7.37
CA PHE A 411 2.95 -12.17 6.04
C PHE A 411 2.39 -10.78 5.75
N GLY A 412 1.89 -10.08 6.78
CA GLY A 412 1.28 -8.76 6.64
C GLY A 412 2.26 -7.59 6.73
N ILE A 413 3.52 -7.86 7.13
CA ILE A 413 4.56 -6.85 7.28
C ILE A 413 5.79 -7.23 6.47
N ASP A 414 6.48 -8.31 6.84
CA ASP A 414 7.80 -8.66 6.29
C ASP A 414 7.69 -8.98 4.80
N GLU A 415 6.80 -9.91 4.44
CA GLU A 415 6.61 -10.36 3.07
C GLU A 415 6.09 -9.23 2.16
N VAL A 416 5.17 -8.40 2.66
CA VAL A 416 4.49 -7.35 1.86
C VAL A 416 5.00 -5.93 2.13
N TYR A 417 6.17 -5.78 2.73
CA TYR A 417 6.73 -4.47 3.09
C TYR A 417 6.75 -3.48 1.91
N ASN A 418 7.11 -3.94 0.72
CA ASN A 418 7.15 -3.10 -0.47
C ASN A 418 5.74 -2.60 -0.88
N GLN A 419 4.72 -3.45 -0.73
CA GLN A 419 3.32 -3.10 -1.00
C GLN A 419 2.80 -2.10 0.03
N LEU A 420 3.20 -2.22 1.30
CA LEU A 420 2.89 -1.23 2.33
C LEU A 420 3.53 0.12 2.00
N ARG A 421 4.78 0.11 1.52
CA ARG A 421 5.46 1.34 1.07
C ARG A 421 4.73 2.00 -0.11
N ILE A 422 4.25 1.25 -1.09
CA ILE A 422 3.46 1.81 -2.20
C ILE A 422 2.11 2.33 -1.70
N ASN A 423 1.48 1.68 -0.74
CA ASN A 423 0.29 2.20 -0.07
C ASN A 423 0.55 3.55 0.61
N THR A 424 1.72 3.73 1.26
CA THR A 424 2.15 5.01 1.82
C THR A 424 2.23 6.09 0.75
N LEU A 425 2.95 5.82 -0.35
CA LEU A 425 3.12 6.78 -1.46
C LEU A 425 1.79 7.14 -2.12
N ASN A 426 0.85 6.22 -2.15
CA ASN A 426 -0.50 6.44 -2.68
C ASN A 426 -1.46 7.08 -1.67
N LYS A 427 -1.02 7.36 -0.44
CA LYS A 427 -1.88 7.88 0.64
C LYS A 427 -3.21 7.12 0.75
N THR A 428 -3.13 5.81 0.89
CA THR A 428 -4.31 4.96 1.07
C THR A 428 -4.88 5.11 2.50
N ALA A 429 -6.02 4.49 2.78
CA ALA A 429 -6.64 4.47 4.11
C ALA A 429 -6.75 3.03 4.65
N LEU A 430 -5.76 2.19 4.31
CA LEU A 430 -5.73 0.78 4.60
C LEU A 430 -5.57 0.50 6.11
N LYS A 431 -6.36 -0.43 6.64
CA LYS A 431 -6.22 -0.96 8.00
C LYS A 431 -5.60 -2.36 7.91
N VAL A 432 -4.31 -2.46 8.23
CA VAL A 432 -3.61 -3.74 8.32
C VAL A 432 -3.73 -4.24 9.75
N VAL A 433 -4.39 -5.38 9.94
CA VAL A 433 -4.57 -5.98 11.26
C VAL A 433 -3.89 -7.34 11.29
N CYS A 434 -2.74 -7.39 11.96
CA CYS A 434 -1.95 -8.61 12.06
C CYS A 434 -2.11 -9.30 13.41
N THR A 435 -2.30 -10.60 13.34
CA THR A 435 -2.25 -11.49 14.50
C THR A 435 -0.91 -12.21 14.52
N HIS A 436 -0.63 -12.98 15.57
CA HIS A 436 0.60 -13.77 15.67
C HIS A 436 1.87 -12.88 15.61
N LEU A 437 1.88 -11.77 16.40
CA LEU A 437 3.10 -11.01 16.63
C LEU A 437 3.94 -11.61 17.74
N GLY A 438 5.25 -11.42 17.64
CA GLY A 438 6.22 -11.80 18.67
C GLY A 438 6.52 -13.28 18.72
N ALA A 439 7.29 -13.69 19.72
CA ALA A 439 7.52 -15.08 20.06
C ALA A 439 6.31 -15.75 20.73
N ASP A 440 5.25 -14.97 21.02
CA ASP A 440 3.95 -15.44 21.51
C ASP A 440 3.25 -16.43 20.56
N VAL A 441 3.70 -16.51 19.32
CA VAL A 441 3.28 -17.53 18.33
C VAL A 441 3.61 -18.95 18.81
N GLY A 442 4.72 -19.12 19.49
CA GLY A 442 5.08 -20.35 20.18
C GLY A 442 5.59 -21.45 19.26
N GLU A 443 4.81 -22.53 19.16
CA GLU A 443 5.20 -23.79 18.54
C GLU A 443 5.46 -23.72 17.04
N ASP A 444 4.86 -22.76 16.33
CA ASP A 444 5.08 -22.57 14.89
C ASP A 444 6.54 -22.17 14.57
N GLY A 445 7.24 -21.59 15.55
CA GLY A 445 8.67 -21.38 15.51
C GLY A 445 9.11 -20.13 14.75
N PRO A 446 10.43 -19.98 14.53
CA PRO A 446 11.06 -18.72 14.12
C PRO A 446 10.58 -18.17 12.77
N THR A 447 10.08 -18.98 11.86
CA THR A 447 9.52 -18.52 10.57
C THR A 447 8.18 -17.81 10.71
N HIS A 448 7.56 -17.90 11.89
CA HIS A 448 6.27 -17.27 12.21
C HIS A 448 6.37 -16.25 13.35
N HIS A 449 7.51 -16.22 14.07
CA HIS A 449 7.77 -15.26 15.14
C HIS A 449 8.11 -13.88 14.56
N CYS A 450 7.10 -13.06 14.34
CA CYS A 450 7.30 -11.69 13.88
C CYS A 450 7.79 -10.81 15.04
N ILE A 451 9.10 -10.77 15.26
CA ILE A 451 9.75 -10.03 16.37
C ILE A 451 10.46 -8.76 15.93
N ASP A 452 10.35 -8.35 14.68
CA ASP A 452 11.04 -7.23 14.05
C ASP A 452 10.07 -6.20 13.41
N TYR A 453 8.78 -6.39 13.62
CA TYR A 453 7.72 -5.60 12.99
C TYR A 453 7.82 -4.08 13.20
N LEU A 454 8.23 -3.58 14.38
CA LEU A 454 8.42 -2.15 14.60
C LEU A 454 9.62 -1.62 13.81
N GLY A 455 10.68 -2.42 13.68
CA GLY A 455 11.85 -2.08 12.87
C GLY A 455 11.50 -1.81 11.40
N LEU A 456 10.49 -2.50 10.86
CA LEU A 456 9.98 -2.31 9.50
C LEU A 456 8.94 -1.19 9.43
N LEU A 457 7.91 -1.22 10.28
CA LEU A 457 6.79 -0.28 10.23
C LEU A 457 7.18 1.16 10.56
N LEU A 458 8.13 1.37 11.46
CA LEU A 458 8.60 2.71 11.83
C LEU A 458 9.39 3.40 10.71
N ASN A 459 9.85 2.66 9.69
CA ASN A 459 10.43 3.21 8.48
C ASN A 459 9.39 3.68 7.44
N LEU A 460 8.10 3.35 7.63
CA LEU A 460 7.03 3.81 6.76
C LEU A 460 6.47 5.13 7.32
N PRO A 461 6.66 6.27 6.64
CA PRO A 461 6.10 7.53 7.11
C PRO A 461 4.56 7.48 7.10
N ASP A 462 3.92 8.27 7.97
CA ASP A 462 2.47 8.47 8.05
C ASP A 462 1.62 7.22 8.41
N TRP A 463 2.23 6.11 8.82
CA TRP A 463 1.49 4.98 9.40
C TRP A 463 1.23 5.21 10.88
N GLU A 464 0.01 5.02 11.33
CA GLU A 464 -0.30 4.89 12.76
C GLU A 464 -0.11 3.42 13.18
N ILE A 465 0.40 3.16 14.39
CA ILE A 465 0.76 1.82 14.86
C ILE A 465 0.22 1.63 16.27
N TYR A 466 -0.64 0.61 16.46
CA TYR A 466 -1.31 0.33 17.72
C TYR A 466 -1.18 -1.14 18.10
N ILE A 467 -0.85 -1.40 19.36
CA ILE A 467 -0.69 -2.76 19.91
C ILE A 467 -1.47 -2.86 21.22
N PRO A 468 -2.71 -3.39 21.21
CA PRO A 468 -3.56 -3.46 22.39
C PRO A 468 -3.03 -4.40 23.47
N ALA A 469 -3.24 -4.05 24.73
CA ALA A 469 -2.83 -4.82 25.90
C ALA A 469 -3.74 -6.02 26.21
N ASP A 470 -5.05 -5.85 25.94
CA ASP A 470 -6.07 -6.85 26.27
C ASP A 470 -7.27 -6.81 25.30
N PRO A 471 -8.23 -7.76 25.41
CA PRO A 471 -9.39 -7.81 24.54
C PRO A 471 -10.26 -6.55 24.58
N ASN A 472 -10.40 -5.88 25.73
CA ASN A 472 -11.22 -4.68 25.86
C ASN A 472 -10.55 -3.48 25.14
N GLN A 473 -9.26 -3.28 25.36
CA GLN A 473 -8.52 -2.25 24.63
C GLN A 473 -8.54 -2.50 23.12
N THR A 474 -8.55 -3.77 22.70
CA THR A 474 -8.67 -4.13 21.26
C THR A 474 -9.98 -3.60 20.68
N LEU A 475 -11.13 -3.80 21.36
CA LEU A 475 -12.42 -3.27 20.90
C LEU A 475 -12.37 -1.75 20.70
N HIS A 476 -11.88 -1.01 21.72
CA HIS A 476 -11.76 0.43 21.67
C HIS A 476 -10.85 0.92 20.53
N ILE A 477 -9.70 0.27 20.34
CA ILE A 477 -8.77 0.61 19.25
C ILE A 477 -9.41 0.36 17.88
N ILE A 478 -10.05 -0.80 17.65
CA ILE A 478 -10.67 -1.11 16.36
C ILE A 478 -11.79 -0.13 16.02
N TYR A 479 -12.60 0.27 17.00
CA TYR A 479 -13.63 1.28 16.77
C TYR A 479 -13.05 2.68 16.54
N ALA A 480 -12.00 3.05 17.27
CA ALA A 480 -11.32 4.33 17.06
C ALA A 480 -10.71 4.44 15.65
N ILE A 481 -10.02 3.39 15.17
CA ILE A 481 -9.40 3.41 13.84
C ILE A 481 -10.40 3.38 12.68
N ALA A 482 -11.62 2.88 12.91
CA ALA A 482 -12.65 2.83 11.88
C ALA A 482 -13.08 4.22 11.39
N GLN A 483 -12.89 5.26 12.18
CA GLN A 483 -13.19 6.65 11.83
C GLN A 483 -11.95 7.46 11.41
N ARG A 484 -10.75 6.88 11.50
CA ARG A 484 -9.49 7.59 11.21
C ARG A 484 -9.08 7.42 9.75
N LYS A 485 -8.57 8.51 9.19
CA LYS A 485 -7.96 8.52 7.87
C LYS A 485 -6.55 7.91 7.91
N GLY A 486 -6.02 7.60 6.72
CA GLY A 486 -4.65 7.14 6.55
C GLY A 486 -4.46 5.64 6.83
N ASN A 487 -3.22 5.21 6.63
CA ASN A 487 -2.81 3.84 6.84
C ASN A 487 -2.57 3.56 8.32
N ILE A 488 -3.17 2.50 8.82
CA ILE A 488 -3.09 2.13 10.24
C ILE A 488 -2.75 0.66 10.35
N PHE A 489 -1.79 0.36 11.21
CA PHE A 489 -1.45 -0.99 11.63
C PHE A 489 -1.96 -1.26 13.04
N VAL A 490 -2.62 -2.40 13.24
CA VAL A 490 -2.94 -2.94 14.55
C VAL A 490 -2.38 -4.34 14.66
N GLY A 491 -1.58 -4.57 15.69
CA GLY A 491 -0.92 -5.85 15.90
C GLY A 491 -1.29 -6.50 17.23
N MET A 492 -1.35 -7.84 17.25
CA MET A 492 -1.70 -8.59 18.47
C MET A 492 -1.06 -9.98 18.48
N GLY A 493 -0.76 -10.48 19.67
CA GLY A 493 -0.27 -11.83 19.88
C GLY A 493 -1.30 -12.93 19.61
N ARG A 494 -0.88 -14.18 19.75
CA ARG A 494 -1.72 -15.39 19.59
C ARG A 494 -2.37 -15.82 20.89
N SER A 495 -1.69 -15.64 22.01
CA SER A 495 -2.09 -16.18 23.31
C SER A 495 -3.32 -15.48 23.90
N LYS A 496 -4.04 -16.21 24.75
CA LYS A 496 -5.08 -15.63 25.62
C LYS A 496 -4.42 -14.79 26.70
N VAL A 497 -4.95 -13.60 26.91
CA VAL A 497 -4.50 -12.67 27.96
C VAL A 497 -5.64 -12.35 28.92
N PRO A 498 -5.34 -12.07 30.19
CA PRO A 498 -6.35 -11.61 31.14
C PRO A 498 -6.83 -10.19 30.79
N VAL A 499 -8.06 -9.86 31.16
CA VAL A 499 -8.55 -8.49 31.15
C VAL A 499 -7.74 -7.67 32.18
N VAL A 500 -7.21 -6.54 31.78
CA VAL A 500 -6.49 -5.60 32.67
C VAL A 500 -7.47 -4.97 33.63
N THR A 501 -7.15 -4.97 34.94
CA THR A 501 -8.03 -4.48 35.98
C THR A 501 -7.44 -3.31 36.75
N LYS A 502 -8.35 -2.44 37.25
CA LYS A 502 -8.09 -1.43 38.26
C LYS A 502 -7.85 -2.12 39.63
N ASP A 503 -7.42 -1.37 40.63
CA ASP A 503 -7.18 -1.92 42.00
C ASP A 503 -8.43 -2.44 42.67
N ASN A 504 -9.61 -1.95 42.28
CA ASN A 504 -10.91 -2.42 42.77
C ASN A 504 -11.43 -3.67 42.04
N GLY A 505 -10.63 -4.25 41.12
CA GLY A 505 -11.00 -5.43 40.34
C GLY A 505 -11.88 -5.20 39.11
N SER A 506 -12.35 -3.96 38.87
CA SER A 506 -13.11 -3.65 37.65
C SER A 506 -12.18 -3.56 36.42
N PRO A 507 -12.67 -3.79 35.19
CA PRO A 507 -11.88 -3.62 33.99
C PRO A 507 -11.25 -2.23 33.90
N TYR A 508 -9.99 -2.13 33.53
CA TYR A 508 -9.32 -0.85 33.29
C TYR A 508 -9.89 -0.18 32.05
N PHE A 509 -9.98 -0.94 30.97
CA PHE A 509 -10.58 -0.52 29.69
C PHE A 509 -12.07 -0.87 29.69
N ASP A 510 -12.83 -0.13 30.50
CA ASP A 510 -14.29 -0.26 30.65
C ASP A 510 -15.05 0.48 29.53
N GLU A 511 -16.38 0.52 29.56
CA GLU A 511 -17.20 1.17 28.53
C GLU A 511 -16.98 2.69 28.45
N LYS A 512 -16.40 3.30 29.48
CA LYS A 512 -16.09 4.74 29.52
C LYS A 512 -14.68 5.07 29.07
N TYR A 513 -13.86 4.04 28.87
CA TYR A 513 -12.51 4.26 28.37
C TYR A 513 -12.55 4.77 26.93
N GLU A 514 -11.80 5.81 26.64
CA GLU A 514 -11.62 6.36 25.30
C GLU A 514 -10.16 6.19 24.86
N PHE A 515 -9.93 5.40 23.83
CA PHE A 515 -8.59 5.27 23.26
C PHE A 515 -8.17 6.57 22.58
N GLN A 516 -7.05 7.14 23.03
CA GLN A 516 -6.49 8.38 22.51
C GLN A 516 -5.14 8.12 21.85
N PRO A 517 -5.01 8.23 20.50
CA PRO A 517 -3.73 8.15 19.82
C PRO A 517 -2.70 9.13 20.38
N GLY A 518 -1.49 8.66 20.62
CA GLY A 518 -0.42 9.48 21.20
C GLY A 518 -0.48 9.63 22.74
N LYS A 519 -1.33 8.83 23.40
CA LYS A 519 -1.36 8.72 24.86
C LYS A 519 -1.03 7.29 25.31
N ALA A 520 -0.47 7.17 26.50
CA ALA A 520 -0.20 5.90 27.15
C ALA A 520 -1.08 5.75 28.42
N ASP A 521 -1.30 4.50 28.85
CA ASP A 521 -2.16 4.19 29.99
C ASP A 521 -1.30 3.89 31.23
N TRP A 522 -1.46 4.69 32.27
CA TRP A 522 -0.83 4.47 33.58
C TRP A 522 -1.62 3.42 34.36
N LEU A 523 -1.29 2.14 34.17
CA LEU A 523 -2.02 1.02 34.77
C LEU A 523 -1.78 0.91 36.27
N LYS A 524 -0.57 1.24 36.73
CA LYS A 524 -0.16 1.29 38.13
C LYS A 524 0.77 2.49 38.34
N GLU A 525 0.72 3.07 39.54
CA GLU A 525 1.59 4.18 39.94
C GLU A 525 2.40 3.83 41.19
N GLY A 526 3.71 4.20 41.16
CA GLY A 526 4.65 4.01 42.26
C GLY A 526 5.96 4.78 41.99
N PRO A 527 6.67 5.22 43.07
CA PRO A 527 7.76 6.18 42.95
C PRO A 527 9.13 5.60 42.57
N HIS A 528 9.36 4.27 42.69
CA HIS A 528 10.70 3.72 42.61
C HIS A 528 11.18 3.51 41.16
N GLY A 529 10.32 3.63 40.18
CA GLY A 529 10.60 3.46 38.77
C GLY A 529 9.38 3.07 37.96
N VAL A 530 9.55 2.79 36.66
CA VAL A 530 8.47 2.41 35.77
C VAL A 530 8.86 1.26 34.83
N ILE A 531 7.96 0.29 34.66
CA ILE A 531 7.98 -0.66 33.57
C ILE A 531 7.16 -0.09 32.43
N VAL A 532 7.78 0.16 31.27
CA VAL A 532 7.14 0.57 30.03
C VAL A 532 6.97 -0.64 29.15
N THR A 533 5.77 -0.92 28.68
CA THR A 533 5.48 -2.12 27.91
C THR A 533 4.24 -1.94 27.02
N TYR A 534 3.91 -2.93 26.22
CA TYR A 534 2.72 -2.94 25.36
C TYR A 534 2.32 -4.38 24.98
N GLY A 535 1.12 -4.52 24.42
CA GLY A 535 0.66 -5.80 23.89
C GLY A 535 0.54 -6.89 24.97
N ASN A 536 0.83 -8.13 24.57
CA ASN A 536 0.79 -9.31 25.45
C ASN A 536 1.74 -9.23 26.66
N MET A 537 2.78 -8.39 26.58
CA MET A 537 3.75 -8.20 27.68
C MET A 537 3.16 -7.44 28.87
N VAL A 538 2.05 -6.69 28.68
CA VAL A 538 1.38 -5.97 29.76
C VAL A 538 0.97 -6.92 30.90
N SER A 539 0.42 -8.08 30.58
CA SER A 539 0.01 -9.07 31.58
C SER A 539 1.19 -9.60 32.41
N ARG A 540 2.37 -9.75 31.79
CA ARG A 540 3.60 -10.20 32.44
C ARG A 540 4.21 -9.09 33.31
N ALA A 541 4.19 -7.86 32.83
CA ALA A 541 4.62 -6.68 33.58
C ALA A 541 3.76 -6.45 34.83
N LEU A 542 2.44 -6.65 34.74
CA LEU A 542 1.55 -6.56 35.92
C LEU A 542 1.82 -7.65 36.96
N LYS A 543 2.11 -8.89 36.53
CA LYS A 543 2.55 -9.95 37.46
C LYS A 543 3.90 -9.63 38.09
N ALA A 544 4.85 -9.06 37.34
CA ALA A 544 6.13 -8.60 37.88
C ALA A 544 5.93 -7.46 38.90
N TRP A 545 4.98 -6.55 38.63
CA TRP A 545 4.57 -5.51 39.61
C TRP A 545 4.05 -6.11 40.91
N GLU A 546 3.21 -7.16 40.87
CA GLU A 546 2.73 -7.87 42.07
C GLU A 546 3.88 -8.47 42.86
N LEU A 547 4.84 -9.12 42.21
CA LEU A 547 6.04 -9.67 42.83
C LEU A 547 6.89 -8.60 43.55
N LEU A 548 7.04 -7.43 42.91
CA LEU A 548 7.78 -6.29 43.45
C LEU A 548 7.06 -5.68 44.64
N LYS A 549 5.73 -5.49 44.55
CA LYS A 549 4.87 -5.00 45.63
C LYS A 549 4.97 -5.91 46.86
N GLY A 550 4.96 -7.23 46.69
CA GLY A 550 5.17 -8.21 47.74
C GLY A 550 6.52 -8.10 48.46
N ARG A 551 7.51 -7.44 47.84
CA ARG A 551 8.85 -7.15 48.38
C ARG A 551 8.98 -5.71 48.90
N GLY A 552 7.89 -4.94 48.99
CA GLY A 552 7.90 -3.55 49.42
C GLY A 552 8.41 -2.54 48.38
N ILE A 553 8.56 -2.95 47.13
CA ILE A 553 9.02 -2.09 46.02
C ILE A 553 7.81 -1.63 45.19
N SER A 554 7.51 -0.34 45.26
CA SER A 554 6.37 0.27 44.55
C SER A 554 6.85 0.93 43.25
N ILE A 555 6.42 0.41 42.13
CA ILE A 555 6.76 0.91 40.79
C ILE A 555 5.50 1.23 39.98
N SER A 556 5.67 2.02 38.92
CA SER A 556 4.65 2.26 37.91
C SER A 556 4.66 1.22 36.80
N VAL A 557 3.51 1.00 36.16
CA VAL A 557 3.40 0.23 34.92
C VAL A 557 2.70 1.09 33.87
N LEU A 558 3.38 1.36 32.77
CA LEU A 558 2.92 2.20 31.67
C LEU A 558 2.68 1.35 30.41
N ASN A 559 1.44 1.27 29.95
CA ASN A 559 1.06 0.62 28.71
C ASN A 559 1.13 1.61 27.54
N VAL A 560 2.01 1.36 26.58
CA VAL A 560 2.18 2.17 25.37
C VAL A 560 1.48 1.46 24.19
N ALA A 561 0.14 1.42 24.21
CA ALA A 561 -0.62 0.84 23.10
C ALA A 561 -0.52 1.68 21.81
N SER A 562 -0.29 2.99 21.92
CA SER A 562 -0.01 3.89 20.79
C SER A 562 1.50 4.01 20.57
N ILE A 563 2.03 3.18 19.64
CA ILE A 563 3.45 3.24 19.26
C ILE A 563 3.71 4.48 18.36
N ARG A 564 2.79 4.75 17.45
CA ARG A 564 2.75 5.94 16.60
C ARG A 564 1.27 6.32 16.37
N PRO A 565 0.82 7.52 16.73
CA PRO A 565 1.59 8.63 17.32
C PRO A 565 2.27 8.27 18.64
N PHE A 566 3.44 8.87 18.88
CA PHE A 566 4.29 8.58 20.03
C PHE A 566 3.79 9.33 21.29
N PRO A 567 3.68 8.70 22.48
CA PRO A 567 3.11 9.30 23.68
C PRO A 567 4.14 10.16 24.44
N GLU A 568 4.60 11.25 23.82
CA GLU A 568 5.71 12.08 24.32
C GLU A 568 5.48 12.59 25.74
N GLU A 569 4.27 13.08 26.06
CA GLU A 569 3.96 13.65 27.39
C GLU A 569 4.06 12.59 28.50
N ASP A 570 3.52 11.39 28.24
CA ASP A 570 3.57 10.28 29.19
C ASP A 570 5.00 9.78 29.41
N LEU A 571 5.82 9.76 28.37
CA LEU A 571 7.22 9.36 28.47
C LEU A 571 8.07 10.43 29.17
N ILE A 572 7.78 11.73 28.99
CA ILE A 572 8.39 12.80 29.79
C ILE A 572 8.01 12.63 31.26
N LYS A 573 6.73 12.38 31.58
CA LYS A 573 6.30 12.06 32.95
C LYS A 573 7.06 10.84 33.49
N ALA A 574 7.18 9.76 32.71
CA ALA A 574 7.90 8.55 33.09
C ALA A 574 9.38 8.82 33.40
N SER A 575 10.04 9.73 32.67
CA SER A 575 11.45 10.06 32.89
C SER A 575 11.73 10.67 34.27
N SER A 576 10.72 11.26 34.93
CA SER A 576 10.87 11.78 36.29
C SER A 576 11.11 10.69 37.34
N LEU A 577 10.68 9.44 37.07
CA LEU A 577 10.88 8.28 37.94
C LEU A 577 12.29 7.71 37.90
N LYS A 578 13.13 8.19 36.99
CA LYS A 578 14.56 7.87 36.80
C LYS A 578 14.86 6.43 36.38
N ASN A 579 14.28 5.41 37.03
CA ASN A 579 14.54 4.00 36.72
C ASN A 579 13.47 3.49 35.74
N ILE A 580 13.84 3.25 34.49
CA ILE A 580 12.92 2.87 33.42
C ILE A 580 13.35 1.51 32.85
N LEU A 581 12.47 0.53 32.98
CA LEU A 581 12.62 -0.79 32.39
C LEU A 581 11.66 -0.94 31.24
N ILE A 582 12.14 -1.11 29.99
CA ILE A 582 11.31 -1.36 28.83
C ILE A 582 11.25 -2.86 28.56
N VAL A 583 10.04 -3.39 28.43
CA VAL A 583 9.80 -4.84 28.26
C VAL A 583 8.95 -5.07 27.03
N GLU A 584 9.46 -5.79 26.04
CA GLU A 584 8.81 -5.97 24.76
C GLU A 584 9.02 -7.38 24.15
N ASP A 585 7.97 -7.93 23.53
CA ASP A 585 8.03 -9.14 22.71
C ASP A 585 8.49 -8.76 21.31
N HIS A 586 9.73 -8.28 21.23
CA HIS A 586 10.32 -7.71 20.03
C HIS A 586 11.86 -7.82 20.10
N LEU A 587 12.57 -7.70 18.98
CA LEU A 587 14.02 -7.54 18.96
C LEU A 587 14.41 -6.23 19.67
N VAL A 588 15.28 -6.33 20.67
CA VAL A 588 15.79 -5.17 21.43
C VAL A 588 16.40 -4.11 20.51
N ALA A 589 17.08 -4.55 19.44
CA ALA A 589 17.82 -3.64 18.56
C ALA A 589 16.93 -2.68 17.73
N THR A 590 15.65 -3.01 17.52
CA THR A 590 14.76 -2.26 16.63
C THR A 590 13.36 -2.03 17.24
N GLY A 591 13.19 -2.36 18.51
CA GLY A 591 11.93 -2.23 19.23
C GLY A 591 11.63 -0.82 19.73
N LEU A 592 10.51 -0.67 20.45
CA LEU A 592 10.08 0.57 21.07
C LEU A 592 11.15 1.16 22.01
N GLY A 593 11.90 0.28 22.70
CA GLY A 593 12.94 0.70 23.65
C GLY A 593 14.02 1.59 23.04
N VAL A 594 14.47 1.28 21.83
CA VAL A 594 15.48 2.10 21.12
C VAL A 594 14.89 3.46 20.75
N HIS A 595 13.62 3.52 20.35
CA HIS A 595 12.95 4.78 20.01
C HIS A 595 12.74 5.66 21.25
N ILE A 596 12.39 5.07 22.40
CA ILE A 596 12.30 5.79 23.68
C ILE A 596 13.67 6.30 24.12
N ALA A 597 14.73 5.48 24.00
CA ALA A 597 16.10 5.89 24.34
C ALA A 597 16.54 7.10 23.47
N SER A 598 16.29 7.04 22.16
CA SER A 598 16.55 8.13 21.23
C SER A 598 15.76 9.39 21.59
N PHE A 599 14.48 9.25 21.92
CA PHE A 599 13.62 10.36 22.34
C PHE A 599 14.16 11.03 23.62
N PHE A 600 14.52 10.27 24.64
CA PHE A 600 15.07 10.82 25.87
C PHE A 600 16.38 11.56 25.62
N ALA A 601 17.27 10.99 24.79
CA ALA A 601 18.53 11.65 24.41
C ALA A 601 18.28 12.99 23.68
N GLN A 602 17.35 13.03 22.72
CA GLN A 602 17.00 14.24 21.98
C GLN A 602 16.37 15.33 22.86
N LYS A 603 15.61 14.93 23.90
CA LYS A 603 15.01 15.85 24.88
C LYS A 603 15.96 16.23 26.03
N GLY A 604 17.17 15.69 26.08
CA GLY A 604 18.13 15.92 27.17
C GLY A 604 17.70 15.33 28.51
N LEU A 605 16.88 14.26 28.49
CA LEU A 605 16.36 13.60 29.70
C LEU A 605 17.35 12.53 30.18
N THR A 606 17.81 12.63 31.43
CA THR A 606 18.72 11.67 32.04
C THR A 606 17.95 10.64 32.85
N VAL A 607 18.09 9.37 32.50
CA VAL A 607 17.40 8.23 33.13
C VAL A 607 18.33 7.03 33.24
N ASN A 608 18.08 6.12 34.18
CA ASN A 608 18.62 4.77 34.21
C ASN A 608 17.71 3.89 33.34
N LEU A 609 18.17 3.49 32.17
CA LEU A 609 17.36 2.78 31.18
C LEU A 609 17.88 1.36 30.98
N LYS A 610 16.99 0.39 31.06
CA LYS A 610 17.28 -1.02 30.69
C LYS A 610 16.22 -1.53 29.73
N LEU A 611 16.66 -2.24 28.68
CA LEU A 611 15.80 -2.82 27.64
C LEU A 611 15.77 -4.33 27.79
N LEU A 612 14.57 -4.91 27.82
CA LEU A 612 14.34 -6.36 27.79
C LEU A 612 13.51 -6.70 26.55
N GLY A 613 13.99 -7.65 25.77
CA GLY A 613 13.38 -8.15 24.56
C GLY A 613 14.20 -9.31 24.00
N HIS A 614 13.87 -9.76 22.82
CA HIS A 614 14.65 -10.80 22.13
C HIS A 614 15.96 -10.22 21.57
N LYS A 615 17.03 -11.00 21.65
CA LYS A 615 18.33 -10.69 21.04
C LYS A 615 18.53 -11.41 19.71
N GLU A 616 17.84 -12.51 19.55
CA GLU A 616 17.90 -13.42 18.41
C GLU A 616 16.55 -14.12 18.23
N PRO A 617 16.25 -14.73 17.06
CA PRO A 617 15.06 -15.54 16.87
C PRO A 617 14.95 -16.67 17.89
N ALA A 618 13.78 -16.88 18.46
CA ALA A 618 13.51 -17.99 19.38
C ALA A 618 13.32 -19.31 18.62
N SER A 619 13.53 -20.43 19.28
CA SER A 619 13.18 -21.76 18.77
C SER A 619 11.66 -22.02 18.88
N SER A 620 11.15 -23.11 18.29
CA SER A 620 9.81 -23.59 18.59
C SER A 620 9.69 -24.03 20.06
N GLY A 621 8.54 -23.75 20.67
CA GLY A 621 8.26 -24.13 22.05
C GLY A 621 6.99 -23.45 22.59
N HIS A 622 6.58 -23.84 23.80
CA HIS A 622 5.45 -23.16 24.46
C HIS A 622 5.82 -21.68 24.75
N PRO A 623 4.92 -20.71 24.53
CA PRO A 623 5.24 -19.29 24.72
C PRO A 623 5.88 -18.96 26.07
N ASP A 624 5.39 -19.54 27.19
CA ASP A 624 5.97 -19.30 28.53
C ASP A 624 7.43 -19.76 28.65
N GLU A 625 7.80 -20.86 27.98
CA GLU A 625 9.20 -21.34 27.94
C GLU A 625 10.08 -20.40 27.13
N LEU A 626 9.59 -19.93 25.99
CA LEU A 626 10.31 -18.99 25.14
C LEU A 626 10.55 -17.66 25.84
N PHE A 627 9.54 -17.12 26.50
CA PHE A 627 9.67 -15.90 27.30
C PHE A 627 10.61 -16.07 28.48
N LYS A 628 10.59 -17.23 29.17
CA LYS A 628 11.52 -17.52 30.25
C LYS A 628 12.97 -17.57 29.78
N ARG A 629 13.22 -18.19 28.62
CA ARG A 629 14.56 -18.23 28.00
C ARG A 629 15.04 -16.83 27.60
N ALA A 630 14.14 -15.97 27.14
CA ALA A 630 14.44 -14.59 26.77
C ALA A 630 14.56 -13.64 27.99
N GLY A 631 14.27 -14.12 29.22
CA GLY A 631 14.24 -13.28 30.42
C GLY A 631 13.04 -12.32 30.45
N LEU A 632 11.94 -12.70 29.80
CA LEU A 632 10.69 -11.94 29.68
C LEU A 632 9.54 -12.52 30.53
N ASP A 633 9.83 -13.50 31.38
CA ASP A 633 8.91 -13.99 32.40
C ASP A 633 8.81 -12.99 33.56
N PRO A 634 7.71 -13.05 34.39
CA PRO A 634 7.49 -12.09 35.45
C PRO A 634 8.62 -12.00 36.48
N GLU A 635 9.25 -13.14 36.84
CA GLU A 635 10.34 -13.21 37.80
C GLU A 635 11.61 -12.51 37.28
N SER A 636 11.95 -12.75 36.02
CA SER A 636 13.10 -12.12 35.34
C SER A 636 12.88 -10.60 35.15
N ILE A 637 11.66 -10.18 34.83
CA ILE A 637 11.30 -8.77 34.74
C ILE A 637 11.43 -8.09 36.10
N ALA A 638 10.87 -8.70 37.17
CA ALA A 638 10.98 -8.18 38.53
C ALA A 638 12.42 -8.09 39.01
N LYS A 639 13.24 -9.11 38.76
CA LYS A 639 14.68 -9.09 39.05
C LYS A 639 15.39 -7.94 38.33
N SER A 640 15.15 -7.80 37.04
CA SER A 640 15.78 -6.74 36.24
C SER A 640 15.42 -5.33 36.72
N MET A 641 14.19 -5.14 37.23
CA MET A 641 13.78 -3.87 37.84
C MET A 641 14.48 -3.63 39.18
N ILE A 642 14.66 -4.66 40.00
CA ILE A 642 15.42 -4.58 41.27
C ILE A 642 16.88 -4.19 40.98
N ASP A 643 17.51 -4.87 40.05
CA ASP A 643 18.91 -4.59 39.64
C ASP A 643 19.05 -3.13 39.18
N LEU A 644 18.09 -2.64 38.40
CA LEU A 644 18.08 -1.26 37.88
C LEU A 644 17.92 -0.22 39.01
N ILE A 645 17.08 -0.47 40.01
CA ILE A 645 16.86 0.42 41.17
C ILE A 645 18.11 0.49 42.06
N HIS A 646 18.81 -0.63 42.24
CA HIS A 646 19.99 -0.72 43.12
C HIS A 646 21.29 -0.41 42.41
N GLY A 647 21.30 -0.19 41.10
CA GLY A 647 22.49 0.15 40.31
C GLY A 647 23.46 -1.02 40.15
N SER A 648 22.96 -2.27 40.13
CA SER A 648 23.72 -3.50 40.03
C SER A 648 23.64 -4.16 38.64
#